data_96a4bcfb37b0b2ac534c8ca4a119d79f
#
_entry.id   96a4bcfb37b0b2ac534c8ca4a119d79f
#
_cell.length_a   1.000
_cell.length_b   1.000
_cell.length_c   1.000
_cell.angle_alpha   90.00
_cell.angle_beta   90.00
_cell.angle_gamma   90.00
#
_symmetry.space_group_name_H-M   'P 1'
#
loop_
_entity.id
_entity.type
_entity.pdbx_description
1 polymer ?
#
loop_
_entity_poly.entity_id
_entity_poly.type
_entity_poly.pdbx_seq_one_letter_code
_entity_poly.pdbx_strand_id
1 'polypeptide(L)'
;MILRRTAASACALLAAMPALAEVVELEQINVNRHSGEGFFGESVSLETGTIAKTGDPIAETPRSVTVVTAQEIAARGAQNVEQALQYSAGIVGGQWGLDNRADWYLVRGFRASTLHDGLPARYGFYNDTKPEPFLLNSVEVLKGPASGLYGSGSVGGVVNTTSKTAAQDAENLFQLQLGSHDRKQVAADVSGDLNASGTLRYRFAGVLRDSETQVDHSQDDVLALAPSITWRPNADTELTVLANYQDNNGSPLIQFASIYGTLLPATGFGNGDFLPSSVFVGEPGFDRFDSEQRAITAMFKHRFNPVWSLNANARYLEAEALYQHAWWAFDNTGTGRYNPDGTINRTFYRAENKLKTWAIDAYATAEYALGVFDMRTFAGVSYSRGHYDSDTGYGAQVGPIDPFNPVYAGYPSITVADTPGTSITETGAYVQHRAAYDDRLFIDLGLRYGNIETGPSTGSFGASSIAAKDSEWTGNAAVMYRFGNGVAPYISYAESFRQDAIGTDAAGTPFEPTRGEQVEIGVKYQPPGTDTLLTAAVFDLTKSNLTVADPGNPGFQVQTGEASAKGLELEAYHRFGDLTVDAAYTYLDTEDAEGDYIAQVPKNAASLWLNYAPLEGRLQGWTLGAGVRYNGEAWGGSSTYLTPSYTLYDAAVSYGQDNWLVSMNLRNLSDERYVSTCAGGACYFGEGRSVALTLTTKF
;
A
#
# COMPACT_ATOMS: atom_id res chain seq x y z
N MET A 1 6.17 -7.61 -41.73
CA MET A 1 7.40 -6.99 -42.25
C MET A 1 7.39 -5.46 -42.16
N ILE A 2 6.35 -4.84 -41.62
CA ILE A 2 6.19 -3.37 -41.49
C ILE A 2 6.55 -2.89 -40.05
N LEU A 3 6.43 -3.75 -39.03
CA LEU A 3 6.70 -3.37 -37.61
C LEU A 3 8.20 -3.25 -37.23
N ARG A 4 9.14 -3.71 -38.04
CA ARG A 4 10.58 -3.55 -37.77
C ARG A 4 11.16 -2.18 -38.12
N ARG A 5 10.40 -1.32 -38.80
CA ARG A 5 10.88 0.02 -39.24
C ARG A 5 10.45 1.15 -38.31
N THR A 6 9.42 0.97 -37.47
CA THR A 6 8.91 2.03 -36.58
C THR A 6 9.69 2.15 -35.28
N ALA A 7 10.20 1.05 -34.70
CA ALA A 7 11.01 1.10 -33.48
C ALA A 7 12.39 1.76 -33.71
N ALA A 8 12.97 1.59 -34.88
CA ALA A 8 14.24 2.23 -35.24
C ALA A 8 14.10 3.74 -35.50
N SER A 9 12.92 4.22 -35.91
CA SER A 9 12.66 5.64 -36.15
C SER A 9 12.43 6.42 -34.84
N ALA A 10 11.87 5.82 -33.79
CA ALA A 10 11.71 6.46 -32.50
C ALA A 10 13.05 6.65 -31.77
N CYS A 11 13.95 5.66 -31.85
CA CYS A 11 15.32 5.79 -31.32
C CYS A 11 16.18 6.79 -32.12
N ALA A 12 15.93 6.94 -33.41
CA ALA A 12 16.68 7.89 -34.27
C ALA A 12 16.24 9.35 -34.04
N LEU A 13 14.99 9.61 -33.61
CA LEU A 13 14.52 10.95 -33.26
C LEU A 13 15.09 11.43 -31.92
N LEU A 14 15.37 10.52 -30.98
CA LEU A 14 16.04 10.84 -29.71
C LEU A 14 17.54 11.08 -29.87
N ALA A 15 18.18 10.53 -30.91
CA ALA A 15 19.61 10.72 -31.18
C ALA A 15 19.93 11.99 -31.99
N ALA A 16 18.92 12.69 -32.55
CA ALA A 16 19.11 13.80 -33.47
C ALA A 16 18.90 15.20 -32.84
N MET A 17 18.80 15.33 -31.51
CA MET A 17 18.73 16.62 -30.84
C MET A 17 20.01 16.89 -30.04
N PRO A 18 21.09 17.33 -30.65
CA PRO A 18 22.06 18.09 -29.90
C PRO A 18 22.49 19.32 -30.68
N ALA A 19 22.50 20.43 -30.08
CA ALA A 19 23.41 21.52 -30.33
C ALA A 19 22.85 22.93 -30.09
N LEU A 20 21.65 23.08 -29.52
CA LEU A 20 21.08 24.39 -29.18
C LEU A 20 20.54 24.49 -27.73
N ALA A 21 20.82 23.52 -26.87
CA ALA A 21 20.44 23.59 -25.48
C ALA A 21 21.51 24.37 -24.69
N GLU A 22 21.13 25.48 -24.13
CA GLU A 22 21.91 26.15 -23.09
C GLU A 22 21.81 25.29 -21.82
N VAL A 23 22.97 24.92 -21.26
CA VAL A 23 23.02 24.14 -20.01
C VAL A 23 22.57 25.05 -18.87
N VAL A 24 21.38 24.86 -18.37
CA VAL A 24 20.94 25.45 -17.11
C VAL A 24 21.48 24.53 -16.01
N GLU A 25 22.46 24.97 -15.24
CA GLU A 25 22.74 24.38 -13.94
C GLU A 25 21.53 24.70 -13.04
N LEU A 26 20.60 23.76 -12.96
CA LEU A 26 19.59 23.80 -11.91
C LEU A 26 20.36 23.66 -10.58
N GLU A 27 20.33 24.70 -9.76
CA GLU A 27 20.75 24.57 -8.38
C GLU A 27 20.00 23.36 -7.83
N GLN A 28 20.77 22.38 -7.31
CA GLN A 28 20.20 21.34 -6.50
C GLN A 28 19.38 22.07 -5.44
N ILE A 29 18.04 21.94 -5.50
CA ILE A 29 17.18 22.42 -4.42
C ILE A 29 17.56 21.54 -3.24
N ASN A 30 18.59 21.96 -2.51
CA ASN A 30 18.79 21.53 -1.15
C ASN A 30 17.58 22.11 -0.42
N VAL A 31 16.53 21.31 -0.31
CA VAL A 31 15.57 21.50 0.76
C VAL A 31 16.43 21.42 2.00
N ASN A 32 16.83 22.58 2.51
CA ASN A 32 17.45 22.66 3.81
C ASN A 32 16.45 22.00 4.73
N ARG A 33 16.74 20.75 5.11
CA ARG A 33 16.11 20.14 6.27
C ARG A 33 16.35 21.14 7.38
N HIS A 34 15.34 21.95 7.69
CA HIS A 34 15.31 22.60 8.97
C HIS A 34 15.20 21.45 9.93
N SER A 35 16.36 21.02 10.44
CA SER A 35 16.44 20.05 11.53
C SER A 35 15.63 20.63 12.68
N GLY A 36 14.34 20.33 12.69
CA GLY A 36 13.57 20.45 13.91
C GLY A 36 14.33 19.58 14.92
N GLU A 37 14.85 20.19 15.96
CA GLU A 37 15.71 19.55 16.96
C GLU A 37 14.93 18.54 17.84
N GLY A 38 14.05 17.74 17.24
CA GLY A 38 13.43 16.58 17.87
C GLY A 38 14.24 15.32 17.58
N PHE A 39 14.16 14.34 18.45
CA PHE A 39 14.91 13.07 18.35
C PHE A 39 14.74 12.37 16.98
N PHE A 40 13.60 12.51 16.33
CA PHE A 40 13.33 11.95 15.00
C PHE A 40 13.46 12.94 13.83
N GLY A 41 13.81 14.22 14.06
CA GLY A 41 13.83 15.23 13.01
C GLY A 41 12.41 15.59 12.51
N GLU A 42 12.33 16.20 11.32
CA GLU A 42 11.04 16.52 10.70
C GLU A 42 10.31 15.27 10.24
N SER A 43 8.99 15.25 10.45
CA SER A 43 8.18 14.06 10.23
C SER A 43 7.52 14.00 8.86
N VAL A 44 7.34 15.09 8.12
CA VAL A 44 6.54 15.11 6.89
C VAL A 44 7.41 15.35 5.66
N SER A 45 7.14 14.61 4.58
CA SER A 45 7.75 14.86 3.28
C SER A 45 6.92 15.83 2.45
N LEU A 46 7.56 16.86 1.92
CA LEU A 46 6.98 17.79 0.94
C LEU A 46 7.35 17.39 -0.51
N GLU A 47 8.08 16.30 -0.70
CA GLU A 47 8.47 15.73 -1.98
C GLU A 47 7.65 14.47 -2.30
N THR A 48 7.46 14.20 -3.59
CA THR A 48 6.71 13.01 -4.06
C THR A 48 7.46 11.70 -3.84
N GLY A 49 8.66 11.74 -3.31
CA GLY A 49 9.49 10.54 -3.17
C GLY A 49 9.79 9.89 -4.53
N THR A 50 9.71 8.57 -4.57
CA THR A 50 9.98 7.79 -5.78
C THR A 50 8.73 7.49 -6.61
N ILE A 51 7.52 7.71 -6.05
CA ILE A 51 6.25 7.32 -6.69
C ILE A 51 5.93 8.07 -7.98
N ALA A 52 6.46 9.28 -8.15
CA ALA A 52 6.33 10.04 -9.40
C ALA A 52 7.50 9.79 -10.37
N LYS A 53 8.53 9.03 -9.98
CA LYS A 53 9.82 8.81 -10.67
C LYS A 53 10.67 10.08 -10.86
N THR A 54 10.26 11.21 -10.34
CA THR A 54 10.89 12.52 -10.55
C THR A 54 11.43 13.15 -9.27
N GLY A 55 10.88 12.80 -8.10
CA GLY A 55 11.24 13.41 -6.82
C GLY A 55 10.82 14.88 -6.69
N ASP A 56 9.89 15.35 -7.53
CA ASP A 56 9.43 16.72 -7.51
C ASP A 56 8.72 17.08 -6.20
N PRO A 57 8.67 18.36 -5.81
CA PRO A 57 7.84 18.83 -4.72
C PRO A 57 6.36 18.45 -4.96
N ILE A 58 5.68 18.02 -3.90
CA ILE A 58 4.24 17.71 -3.96
C ILE A 58 3.46 18.92 -4.48
N ALA A 59 3.85 20.14 -4.07
CA ALA A 59 3.23 21.38 -4.50
C ALA A 59 3.38 21.70 -6.01
N GLU A 60 4.30 21.03 -6.71
CA GLU A 60 4.57 21.19 -8.15
C GLU A 60 4.12 19.96 -8.97
N THR A 61 3.49 18.99 -8.31
CA THR A 61 3.00 17.77 -8.96
C THR A 61 1.50 17.90 -9.19
N PRO A 62 1.01 17.94 -10.45
CA PRO A 62 -0.41 18.14 -10.77
C PRO A 62 -1.22 16.84 -10.62
N ARG A 63 -1.07 16.16 -9.51
CA ARG A 63 -1.76 14.92 -9.12
C ARG A 63 -1.81 14.81 -7.60
N SER A 64 -2.77 14.04 -7.09
CA SER A 64 -2.84 13.74 -5.67
C SER A 64 -1.80 12.71 -5.27
N VAL A 65 -0.89 13.10 -4.39
CA VAL A 65 0.19 12.26 -3.85
C VAL A 65 0.24 12.43 -2.34
N THR A 66 0.39 11.32 -1.62
CA THR A 66 0.64 11.30 -0.17
C THR A 66 1.92 10.53 0.10
N VAL A 67 2.76 11.03 0.98
CA VAL A 67 4.00 10.37 1.43
C VAL A 67 4.00 10.33 2.95
N VAL A 68 4.04 9.12 3.51
CA VAL A 68 4.15 8.88 4.96
C VAL A 68 5.58 8.41 5.24
N THR A 69 6.31 9.18 6.02
CA THR A 69 7.72 8.93 6.32
C THR A 69 7.91 7.88 7.42
N ALA A 70 9.12 7.31 7.53
CA ALA A 70 9.48 6.42 8.64
C ALA A 70 9.29 7.08 10.02
N GLN A 71 9.51 8.40 10.09
CA GLN A 71 9.31 9.18 11.32
C GLN A 71 7.84 9.28 11.70
N GLU A 72 6.94 9.51 10.73
CA GLU A 72 5.49 9.52 10.99
C GLU A 72 4.99 8.13 11.40
N ILE A 73 5.47 7.07 10.74
CA ILE A 73 5.16 5.67 11.09
C ILE A 73 5.52 5.42 12.57
N ALA A 74 6.73 5.82 12.98
CA ALA A 74 7.20 5.66 14.36
C ALA A 74 6.45 6.56 15.35
N ALA A 75 6.22 7.84 15.02
CA ALA A 75 5.53 8.80 15.87
C ALA A 75 4.08 8.40 16.16
N ARG A 76 3.38 7.84 15.17
CA ARG A 76 1.99 7.37 15.28
C ARG A 76 1.88 5.94 15.78
N GLY A 77 3.01 5.23 15.94
CA GLY A 77 3.06 3.85 16.41
C GLY A 77 2.40 2.86 15.45
N ALA A 78 2.47 3.12 14.15
CA ALA A 78 1.92 2.23 13.14
C ALA A 78 2.72 0.93 13.06
N GLN A 79 2.04 -0.22 13.10
CA GLN A 79 2.63 -1.55 13.14
C GLN A 79 2.57 -2.29 11.79
N ASN A 80 1.90 -1.70 10.79
CA ASN A 80 1.82 -2.20 9.42
C ASN A 80 1.57 -1.03 8.45
N VAL A 81 1.61 -1.29 7.14
CA VAL A 81 1.41 -0.26 6.10
C VAL A 81 0.00 0.30 6.12
N GLU A 82 -0.99 -0.54 6.37
CA GLU A 82 -2.38 -0.12 6.50
C GLU A 82 -2.56 0.94 7.58
N GLN A 83 -2.00 0.72 8.77
CA GLN A 83 -2.06 1.67 9.88
C GLN A 83 -1.29 2.97 9.59
N ALA A 84 -0.18 2.89 8.85
CA ALA A 84 0.59 4.06 8.42
C ALA A 84 -0.25 5.02 7.57
N LEU A 85 -1.16 4.47 6.75
CA LEU A 85 -1.99 5.23 5.81
C LEU A 85 -3.30 5.77 6.40
N GLN A 86 -3.69 5.39 7.64
CA GLN A 86 -4.99 5.73 8.23
C GLN A 86 -5.22 7.23 8.52
N TYR A 87 -4.19 8.07 8.39
CA TYR A 87 -4.28 9.53 8.54
C TYR A 87 -4.23 10.26 7.19
N SER A 88 -4.41 9.54 6.07
CA SER A 88 -4.33 10.08 4.71
C SER A 88 -5.71 10.15 4.04
N ALA A 89 -6.01 11.22 3.30
CA ALA A 89 -7.27 11.34 2.58
C ALA A 89 -7.36 10.35 1.42
N GLY A 90 -8.59 9.92 1.09
CA GLY A 90 -8.88 8.99 0.00
C GLY A 90 -8.49 7.54 0.28
N ILE A 91 -8.04 7.23 1.49
CA ILE A 91 -7.57 5.89 1.87
C ILE A 91 -8.40 5.33 3.02
N VAL A 92 -8.88 4.11 2.85
CA VAL A 92 -9.60 3.34 3.87
C VAL A 92 -8.83 2.07 4.14
N GLY A 93 -8.35 1.89 5.37
CA GLY A 93 -7.71 0.67 5.84
C GLY A 93 -8.65 -0.19 6.66
N GLY A 94 -8.27 -1.47 6.87
CA GLY A 94 -9.02 -2.39 7.72
C GLY A 94 -10.30 -2.94 7.12
N GLN A 95 -10.43 -2.97 5.81
CA GLN A 95 -11.63 -3.47 5.14
C GLN A 95 -11.95 -4.94 5.43
N TRP A 96 -11.02 -5.70 5.96
CA TRP A 96 -11.21 -7.07 6.44
C TRP A 96 -10.93 -7.19 7.94
N GLY A 97 -10.97 -6.07 8.67
CA GLY A 97 -10.62 -6.02 10.09
C GLY A 97 -9.15 -6.27 10.32
N LEU A 98 -8.84 -6.88 11.46
CA LEU A 98 -7.47 -7.20 11.84
C LEU A 98 -6.95 -8.38 11.02
N ASP A 99 -5.86 -8.19 10.27
CA ASP A 99 -5.22 -9.25 9.48
C ASP A 99 -3.69 -9.13 9.50
N ASN A 100 -3.00 -10.20 9.83
CA ASN A 100 -1.53 -10.25 9.81
C ASN A 100 -0.96 -10.93 8.54
N ARG A 101 -1.79 -11.47 7.66
CA ARG A 101 -1.38 -12.13 6.42
C ARG A 101 -1.11 -11.13 5.29
N ALA A 102 -1.79 -9.98 5.28
CA ALA A 102 -1.65 -8.94 4.27
C ALA A 102 -2.17 -7.60 4.80
N ASP A 103 -1.68 -6.49 4.25
CA ASP A 103 -2.25 -5.17 4.45
C ASP A 103 -3.41 -4.94 3.47
N TRP A 104 -4.53 -4.45 3.98
CA TRP A 104 -5.76 -4.25 3.24
C TRP A 104 -6.18 -2.79 3.25
N TYR A 105 -6.10 -2.13 2.12
CA TYR A 105 -6.52 -0.74 1.95
C TYR A 105 -7.16 -0.50 0.59
N LEU A 106 -8.12 0.41 0.57
CA LEU A 106 -8.73 0.96 -0.62
C LEU A 106 -8.24 2.39 -0.83
N VAL A 107 -7.98 2.75 -2.06
CA VAL A 107 -7.69 4.13 -2.48
C VAL A 107 -8.84 4.57 -3.39
N ARG A 108 -9.53 5.65 -3.03
CA ARG A 108 -10.71 6.15 -3.76
C ARG A 108 -11.79 5.07 -4.00
N GLY A 109 -11.98 4.19 -3.01
CA GLY A 109 -12.96 3.10 -3.08
C GLY A 109 -12.51 1.84 -3.84
N PHE A 110 -11.31 1.83 -4.43
CA PHE A 110 -10.79 0.68 -5.18
C PHE A 110 -9.51 0.14 -4.54
N ARG A 111 -9.31 -1.17 -4.65
CA ARG A 111 -8.09 -1.82 -4.19
C ARG A 111 -6.88 -1.30 -4.96
N ALA A 112 -5.88 -0.74 -4.27
CA ALA A 112 -4.69 -0.20 -4.90
C ALA A 112 -3.75 -1.29 -5.42
N SER A 113 -2.92 -0.96 -6.42
CA SER A 113 -1.76 -1.76 -6.78
C SER A 113 -0.63 -1.52 -5.80
N THR A 114 0.16 -2.56 -5.49
CA THR A 114 1.29 -2.48 -4.55
C THR A 114 2.62 -2.56 -5.28
N LEU A 115 3.49 -1.63 -4.97
CA LEU A 115 4.89 -1.63 -5.37
C LEU A 115 5.79 -1.69 -4.13
N HIS A 116 7.01 -2.14 -4.33
CA HIS A 116 8.09 -2.00 -3.38
C HIS A 116 9.35 -1.52 -4.12
N ASP A 117 9.93 -0.40 -3.69
CA ASP A 117 11.03 0.31 -4.38
C ASP A 117 10.73 0.57 -5.87
N GLY A 118 9.48 0.92 -6.20
CA GLY A 118 9.03 1.22 -7.56
C GLY A 118 8.80 0.02 -8.47
N LEU A 119 8.96 -1.21 -7.97
CA LEU A 119 8.77 -2.45 -8.71
C LEU A 119 7.52 -3.20 -8.22
N PRO A 120 6.78 -3.94 -9.07
CA PRO A 120 5.66 -4.76 -8.66
C PRO A 120 6.03 -5.67 -7.49
N ALA A 121 5.20 -5.66 -6.42
CA ALA A 121 5.49 -6.34 -5.18
C ALA A 121 4.71 -7.64 -5.01
N ARG A 122 3.53 -7.77 -5.61
CA ARG A 122 2.64 -8.89 -5.32
C ARG A 122 2.08 -9.55 -6.59
N TYR A 123 2.11 -10.87 -6.60
CA TYR A 123 1.42 -11.73 -7.55
C TYR A 123 0.72 -12.87 -6.78
N GLY A 124 -0.59 -13.00 -6.95
CA GLY A 124 -1.37 -13.97 -6.18
C GLY A 124 -1.81 -13.47 -4.80
N PHE A 125 -2.16 -14.38 -3.90
CA PHE A 125 -2.67 -14.11 -2.55
C PHE A 125 -2.01 -14.99 -1.52
N TYR A 126 -1.65 -14.43 -0.37
CA TYR A 126 -1.12 -15.15 0.80
C TYR A 126 0.08 -16.05 0.48
N ASN A 127 0.96 -15.57 -0.39
CA ASN A 127 2.15 -16.29 -0.86
C ASN A 127 3.46 -15.52 -0.64
N ASP A 128 3.39 -14.38 0.05
CA ASP A 128 4.50 -13.51 0.41
C ASP A 128 4.37 -13.00 1.86
N THR A 129 5.36 -12.28 2.35
CA THR A 129 5.29 -11.56 3.62
C THR A 129 4.71 -10.17 3.42
N LYS A 130 4.00 -9.63 4.43
CA LYS A 130 3.66 -8.21 4.44
C LYS A 130 4.89 -7.37 4.80
N PRO A 131 5.05 -6.13 4.26
CA PRO A 131 6.20 -5.30 4.58
C PRO A 131 6.29 -4.97 6.07
N GLU A 132 7.49 -5.12 6.67
CA GLU A 132 7.75 -4.73 8.05
C GLU A 132 8.07 -3.23 8.13
N PRO A 133 7.26 -2.41 8.83
CA PRO A 133 7.38 -0.95 8.81
C PRO A 133 8.73 -0.42 9.25
N PHE A 134 9.41 -1.08 10.19
CA PHE A 134 10.74 -0.64 10.63
C PHE A 134 11.79 -0.68 9.51
N LEU A 135 11.64 -1.53 8.51
CA LEU A 135 12.55 -1.62 7.36
C LEU A 135 12.25 -0.58 6.27
N LEU A 136 11.13 0.15 6.39
CA LEU A 136 10.70 1.14 5.40
C LEU A 136 11.29 2.52 5.67
N ASN A 137 11.61 3.24 4.58
CA ASN A 137 11.94 4.65 4.59
C ASN A 137 10.68 5.53 4.44
N SER A 138 9.73 5.07 3.61
CA SER A 138 8.43 5.74 3.41
C SER A 138 7.38 4.78 2.87
N VAL A 139 6.12 5.19 2.99
CA VAL A 139 4.98 4.66 2.25
C VAL A 139 4.43 5.80 1.39
N GLU A 140 4.37 5.58 0.09
CA GLU A 140 4.04 6.59 -0.90
C GLU A 140 2.77 6.17 -1.65
N VAL A 141 1.84 7.08 -1.86
CA VAL A 141 0.58 6.81 -2.56
C VAL A 141 0.40 7.78 -3.71
N LEU A 142 0.26 7.25 -4.92
CA LEU A 142 -0.21 7.99 -6.09
C LEU A 142 -1.67 7.64 -6.30
N LYS A 143 -2.57 8.61 -6.07
CA LYS A 143 -4.02 8.39 -6.11
C LYS A 143 -4.55 8.49 -7.54
N GLY A 144 -5.50 7.61 -7.88
CA GLY A 144 -6.06 7.47 -9.23
C GLY A 144 -5.18 6.68 -10.20
N PRO A 145 -5.61 6.53 -11.45
CA PRO A 145 -4.96 5.72 -12.48
C PRO A 145 -3.48 6.06 -12.68
N ALA A 146 -2.61 5.03 -12.76
CA ALA A 146 -1.17 5.21 -12.86
C ALA A 146 -0.49 4.30 -13.90
N SER A 147 -1.26 3.69 -14.82
CA SER A 147 -0.70 2.76 -15.79
C SER A 147 0.26 3.40 -16.78
N GLY A 148 0.16 4.69 -17.04
CA GLY A 148 1.14 5.44 -17.84
C GLY A 148 2.56 5.41 -17.26
N LEU A 149 2.72 5.14 -15.95
CA LEU A 149 4.01 5.02 -15.26
C LEU A 149 4.39 3.57 -14.94
N TYR A 150 3.40 2.76 -14.49
CA TYR A 150 3.66 1.50 -13.81
C TYR A 150 3.10 0.26 -14.51
N GLY A 151 2.39 0.41 -15.63
CA GLY A 151 1.79 -0.71 -16.37
C GLY A 151 0.45 -1.13 -15.83
N SER A 152 0.13 -2.41 -15.94
CA SER A 152 -1.14 -2.95 -15.47
C SER A 152 -1.36 -2.61 -13.99
N GLY A 153 -2.46 -1.91 -13.70
CA GLY A 153 -2.67 -1.41 -12.36
C GLY A 153 -4.10 -0.98 -12.06
N SER A 154 -4.36 -0.77 -10.78
CA SER A 154 -5.66 -0.37 -10.27
C SER A 154 -6.04 1.05 -10.70
N VAL A 155 -7.34 1.24 -10.90
CA VAL A 155 -7.95 2.55 -11.11
C VAL A 155 -7.86 3.44 -9.86
N GLY A 156 -7.89 2.85 -8.65
CA GLY A 156 -7.77 3.60 -7.38
C GLY A 156 -6.40 4.23 -7.17
N GLY A 157 -5.35 3.60 -7.68
CA GLY A 157 -3.98 4.10 -7.56
C GLY A 157 -2.94 3.06 -7.19
N VAL A 158 -1.79 3.55 -6.79
CA VAL A 158 -0.61 2.75 -6.46
C VAL A 158 -0.10 3.13 -5.07
N VAL A 159 0.20 2.12 -4.25
CA VAL A 159 0.91 2.28 -2.98
C VAL A 159 2.30 1.67 -3.14
N ASN A 160 3.33 2.47 -2.92
CA ASN A 160 4.72 2.08 -2.99
C ASN A 160 5.35 2.15 -1.61
N THR A 161 5.97 1.08 -1.18
CA THR A 161 6.82 1.07 0.01
C THR A 161 8.27 1.22 -0.42
N THR A 162 9.04 2.08 0.25
CA THR A 162 10.46 2.27 -0.06
C THR A 162 11.32 1.73 1.08
N SER A 163 12.41 1.08 0.72
CA SER A 163 13.33 0.47 1.69
C SER A 163 14.30 1.48 2.29
N LYS A 164 14.69 1.26 3.52
CA LYS A 164 15.89 1.84 4.11
C LYS A 164 17.13 1.25 3.43
N THR A 165 17.99 2.09 2.88
CA THR A 165 19.21 1.66 2.18
C THR A 165 20.42 2.47 2.57
N ALA A 166 21.61 1.98 2.23
CA ALA A 166 22.89 2.67 2.44
C ALA A 166 23.08 3.90 1.52
N ALA A 167 22.16 4.14 0.57
CA ALA A 167 22.14 5.37 -0.23
C ALA A 167 21.66 6.58 0.56
N GLN A 168 20.87 6.37 1.62
CA GLN A 168 20.32 7.41 2.49
C GLN A 168 21.26 7.67 3.67
N ASP A 169 21.30 8.91 4.13
CA ASP A 169 21.90 9.22 5.42
C ASP A 169 21.00 8.72 6.54
N ALA A 170 21.57 8.06 7.52
CA ALA A 170 20.86 7.49 8.64
C ALA A 170 21.66 7.61 9.93
N GLU A 171 20.97 7.80 11.02
CA GLU A 171 21.53 7.69 12.36
C GLU A 171 21.54 6.22 12.79
N ASN A 172 22.61 5.80 13.45
CA ASN A 172 22.67 4.47 14.06
C ASN A 172 21.74 4.42 15.26
N LEU A 173 20.83 3.45 15.27
CA LEU A 173 19.88 3.31 16.37
C LEU A 173 19.64 1.84 16.74
N PHE A 174 19.30 1.67 18.02
CA PHE A 174 18.86 0.41 18.58
C PHE A 174 17.54 0.64 19.33
N GLN A 175 16.57 -0.27 19.17
CA GLN A 175 15.27 -0.16 19.81
C GLN A 175 14.91 -1.41 20.60
N LEU A 176 14.31 -1.20 21.77
CA LEU A 176 13.60 -2.21 22.56
C LEU A 176 12.15 -1.78 22.69
N GLN A 177 11.21 -2.65 22.36
CA GLN A 177 9.78 -2.37 22.48
C GLN A 177 9.08 -3.46 23.27
N LEU A 178 8.19 -3.03 24.18
CA LEU A 178 7.23 -3.87 24.90
C LEU A 178 5.83 -3.34 24.61
N GLY A 179 4.85 -4.21 24.49
CA GLY A 179 3.49 -3.75 24.16
C GLY A 179 2.37 -4.69 24.61
N SER A 180 1.16 -4.32 24.28
CA SER A 180 -0.02 -5.15 24.44
C SER A 180 0.15 -6.49 23.71
N HIS A 181 -0.58 -7.50 24.14
CA HIS A 181 -0.54 -8.86 23.57
C HIS A 181 0.86 -9.49 23.65
N ASP A 182 1.48 -9.35 24.81
CA ASP A 182 2.83 -9.90 25.15
C ASP A 182 3.93 -9.52 24.11
N ARG A 183 3.75 -8.40 23.39
CA ARG A 183 4.65 -7.94 22.35
C ARG A 183 6.02 -7.57 22.92
N LYS A 184 7.05 -8.19 22.38
CA LYS A 184 8.47 -7.94 22.67
C LYS A 184 9.19 -7.83 21.33
N GLN A 185 9.88 -6.71 21.11
CA GLN A 185 10.59 -6.46 19.86
C GLN A 185 11.94 -5.83 20.11
N VAL A 186 12.92 -6.29 19.35
CA VAL A 186 14.25 -5.68 19.24
C VAL A 186 14.44 -5.27 17.79
N ALA A 187 14.93 -4.05 17.57
CA ALA A 187 15.23 -3.57 16.23
C ALA A 187 16.54 -2.77 16.22
N ALA A 188 17.24 -2.82 15.10
CA ALA A 188 18.48 -2.08 14.89
C ALA A 188 18.54 -1.51 13.48
N ASP A 189 19.12 -0.31 13.33
CA ASP A 189 19.39 0.34 12.06
C ASP A 189 20.78 0.96 12.15
N VAL A 190 21.75 0.38 11.45
CA VAL A 190 23.17 0.72 11.58
C VAL A 190 23.75 0.98 10.20
N SER A 191 24.43 2.10 10.04
CA SER A 191 25.04 2.51 8.78
C SER A 191 26.44 3.10 8.98
N GLY A 192 27.24 3.07 7.93
CA GLY A 192 28.57 3.65 7.97
C GLY A 192 29.35 3.46 6.67
N ASP A 193 30.56 4.01 6.64
CA ASP A 193 31.46 3.88 5.51
C ASP A 193 32.30 2.60 5.64
N LEU A 194 32.40 1.82 4.55
CA LEU A 194 33.25 0.63 4.46
C LEU A 194 34.68 0.95 4.04
N ASN A 195 34.94 2.16 3.52
CA ASN A 195 36.25 2.59 3.11
C ASN A 195 36.54 4.06 3.50
N ALA A 196 37.79 4.42 3.61
CA ALA A 196 38.21 5.77 4.04
C ALA A 196 37.82 6.90 3.07
N SER A 197 37.48 6.58 1.82
CA SER A 197 37.01 7.56 0.82
C SER A 197 35.52 7.83 0.87
N GLY A 198 34.74 7.11 1.69
CA GLY A 198 33.28 7.21 1.75
C GLY A 198 32.56 6.76 0.47
N THR A 199 33.28 6.17 -0.49
CA THR A 199 32.70 5.72 -1.76
C THR A 199 31.95 4.40 -1.65
N LEU A 200 32.13 3.66 -0.57
CA LEU A 200 31.42 2.41 -0.28
C LEU A 200 30.81 2.50 1.11
N ARG A 201 29.48 2.46 1.16
CA ARG A 201 28.71 2.56 2.40
C ARG A 201 27.88 1.29 2.64
N TYR A 202 27.61 0.99 3.91
CA TYR A 202 26.68 -0.07 4.28
C TYR A 202 25.56 0.47 5.14
N ARG A 203 24.44 -0.22 5.13
CA ARG A 203 23.35 -0.10 6.12
C ARG A 203 22.80 -1.48 6.39
N PHE A 204 22.50 -1.72 7.65
CA PHE A 204 21.81 -2.90 8.12
C PHE A 204 20.61 -2.46 8.95
N ALA A 205 19.42 -2.79 8.50
CA ALA A 205 18.20 -2.65 9.28
C ALA A 205 17.65 -4.05 9.60
N GLY A 206 17.19 -4.27 10.84
CA GLY A 206 16.66 -5.57 11.24
C GLY A 206 15.71 -5.49 12.42
N VAL A 207 14.77 -6.44 12.48
CA VAL A 207 13.75 -6.61 13.52
C VAL A 207 13.65 -8.05 13.94
N LEU A 208 13.53 -8.28 15.23
CA LEU A 208 13.11 -9.54 15.84
C LEU A 208 11.93 -9.25 16.76
N ARG A 209 10.79 -9.88 16.53
CA ARG A 209 9.55 -9.72 17.29
C ARG A 209 9.01 -11.07 17.74
N ASP A 210 8.57 -11.15 18.98
CA ASP A 210 7.78 -12.20 19.62
C ASP A 210 6.51 -11.52 20.13
N SER A 211 5.33 -11.91 19.66
CA SER A 211 4.07 -11.21 19.96
C SER A 211 2.86 -12.14 19.83
N GLU A 212 1.98 -12.11 20.80
CA GLU A 212 0.60 -12.54 20.60
C GLU A 212 -0.20 -11.45 19.86
N THR A 213 -1.48 -11.69 19.61
CA THR A 213 -2.40 -10.74 18.98
C THR A 213 -3.65 -10.51 19.82
N GLN A 214 -4.55 -9.64 19.37
CA GLN A 214 -5.86 -9.41 19.98
C GLN A 214 -6.74 -10.69 19.96
N VAL A 215 -6.59 -11.54 18.96
CA VAL A 215 -7.38 -12.75 18.79
C VAL A 215 -6.76 -13.87 19.64
N ASP A 216 -7.56 -14.52 20.48
CA ASP A 216 -7.09 -15.59 21.36
C ASP A 216 -6.37 -16.69 20.58
N HIS A 217 -5.34 -17.32 21.14
CA HIS A 217 -4.53 -18.37 20.54
C HIS A 217 -3.79 -17.98 19.24
N SER A 218 -3.60 -16.69 18.99
CA SER A 218 -3.01 -16.18 17.76
C SER A 218 -1.72 -15.41 18.02
N GLN A 219 -0.74 -15.57 17.15
CA GLN A 219 0.60 -14.96 17.24
C GLN A 219 0.97 -14.15 16.00
N ASP A 220 1.99 -13.30 16.12
CA ASP A 220 2.55 -12.45 15.05
C ASP A 220 4.06 -12.25 15.26
N ASP A 221 4.83 -13.36 15.14
CA ASP A 221 6.28 -13.35 15.27
C ASP A 221 6.95 -12.97 13.96
N VAL A 222 8.02 -12.18 14.02
CA VAL A 222 8.73 -11.71 12.83
C VAL A 222 10.24 -11.69 13.05
N LEU A 223 10.97 -12.22 12.08
CA LEU A 223 12.38 -11.94 11.86
C LEU A 223 12.52 -11.25 10.50
N ALA A 224 12.97 -10.00 10.47
CA ALA A 224 13.16 -9.27 9.22
C ALA A 224 14.53 -8.59 9.18
N LEU A 225 15.27 -8.76 8.08
CA LEU A 225 16.63 -8.27 7.89
C LEU A 225 16.77 -7.62 6.50
N ALA A 226 17.39 -6.44 6.45
CA ALA A 226 17.60 -5.67 5.22
C ALA A 226 19.03 -5.09 5.15
N PRO A 227 20.09 -5.91 4.95
CA PRO A 227 21.42 -5.41 4.67
C PRO A 227 21.52 -4.80 3.28
N SER A 228 22.18 -3.65 3.16
CA SER A 228 22.44 -3.01 1.88
C SER A 228 23.86 -2.44 1.79
N ILE A 229 24.36 -2.32 0.56
CA ILE A 229 25.62 -1.68 0.23
C ILE A 229 25.36 -0.69 -0.89
N THR A 230 25.89 0.52 -0.74
CA THR A 230 25.88 1.55 -1.79
C THR A 230 27.31 1.90 -2.19
N TRP A 231 27.58 1.82 -3.49
CA TRP A 231 28.83 2.19 -4.11
C TRP A 231 28.65 3.48 -4.92
N ARG A 232 29.40 4.52 -4.52
CA ARG A 232 29.48 5.84 -5.18
C ARG A 232 30.93 6.13 -5.58
N PRO A 233 31.41 5.61 -6.73
CA PRO A 233 32.79 5.84 -7.16
C PRO A 233 33.08 7.31 -7.46
N ASN A 234 32.07 8.09 -7.80
CA ASN A 234 32.09 9.51 -8.08
C ASN A 234 30.69 10.12 -7.84
N ALA A 235 30.54 11.43 -8.03
CA ALA A 235 29.29 12.15 -7.82
C ALA A 235 28.17 11.77 -8.83
N ASP A 236 28.53 11.14 -9.94
CA ASP A 236 27.61 10.85 -11.05
C ASP A 236 27.11 9.41 -11.05
N THR A 237 27.70 8.52 -10.25
CA THR A 237 27.38 7.08 -10.27
C THR A 237 27.01 6.60 -8.88
N GLU A 238 25.86 5.95 -8.77
CA GLU A 238 25.41 5.27 -7.56
C GLU A 238 24.86 3.88 -7.92
N LEU A 239 25.34 2.86 -7.23
CA LEU A 239 24.81 1.51 -7.26
C LEU A 239 24.53 1.05 -5.84
N THR A 240 23.27 0.77 -5.56
CA THR A 240 22.83 0.17 -4.29
C THR A 240 22.38 -1.26 -4.53
N VAL A 241 22.88 -2.17 -3.70
CA VAL A 241 22.40 -3.55 -3.65
C VAL A 241 21.83 -3.79 -2.26
N LEU A 242 20.55 -4.18 -2.22
CA LEU A 242 19.78 -4.50 -1.02
C LEU A 242 19.43 -5.98 -1.05
N ALA A 243 19.72 -6.71 0.01
CA ALA A 243 19.12 -8.00 0.28
C ALA A 243 18.02 -7.84 1.34
N ASN A 244 16.93 -8.58 1.18
CA ASN A 244 15.84 -8.65 2.14
C ASN A 244 15.58 -10.09 2.49
N TYR A 245 15.49 -10.38 3.78
CA TYR A 245 15.04 -11.65 4.33
C TYR A 245 13.96 -11.37 5.37
N GLN A 246 12.82 -12.04 5.25
CA GLN A 246 11.75 -11.92 6.23
C GLN A 246 11.12 -13.30 6.45
N ASP A 247 10.93 -13.66 7.72
CA ASP A 247 10.28 -14.88 8.19
C ASP A 247 9.22 -14.47 9.22
N ASN A 248 7.96 -14.72 8.89
CA ASN A 248 6.82 -14.43 9.74
C ASN A 248 6.18 -15.75 10.16
N ASN A 249 6.03 -15.93 11.48
CA ASN A 249 5.28 -17.03 12.05
C ASN A 249 4.03 -16.46 12.71
N GLY A 250 2.89 -16.56 12.03
CA GLY A 250 1.65 -15.93 12.44
C GLY A 250 0.46 -16.87 12.45
N SER A 251 -0.67 -16.34 12.89
CA SER A 251 -1.96 -17.02 12.83
C SER A 251 -2.96 -16.15 12.06
N PRO A 252 -3.88 -16.73 11.26
CA PRO A 252 -4.96 -15.98 10.63
C PRO A 252 -5.88 -15.37 11.69
N LEU A 253 -6.12 -14.05 11.60
CA LEU A 253 -6.92 -13.31 12.58
C LEU A 253 -8.39 -13.17 12.17
N ILE A 254 -8.70 -13.31 10.89
CA ILE A 254 -10.04 -13.19 10.33
C ILE A 254 -10.88 -14.44 10.69
N GLN A 255 -11.97 -14.22 11.41
CA GLN A 255 -12.82 -15.33 11.87
C GLN A 255 -14.08 -15.54 11.02
N PHE A 256 -14.37 -14.65 10.06
CA PHE A 256 -15.57 -14.65 9.22
C PHE A 256 -16.87 -14.72 10.05
N ALA A 257 -16.94 -13.96 11.15
CA ALA A 257 -18.04 -14.05 12.10
C ALA A 257 -19.39 -13.65 11.46
N SER A 258 -20.48 -14.19 12.00
CA SER A 258 -21.83 -13.81 11.58
C SER A 258 -22.16 -12.37 11.97
N ILE A 259 -23.12 -11.75 11.27
CA ILE A 259 -23.74 -10.49 11.69
C ILE A 259 -24.37 -10.58 13.10
N TYR A 260 -24.90 -11.77 13.46
CA TYR A 260 -25.37 -12.05 14.81
C TYR A 260 -24.18 -12.43 15.72
N GLY A 261 -24.06 -11.72 16.81
CA GLY A 261 -22.89 -11.73 17.71
C GLY A 261 -21.87 -10.65 17.39
N THR A 262 -21.99 -9.95 16.23
CA THR A 262 -21.09 -8.84 15.87
C THR A 262 -21.83 -7.49 15.84
N LEU A 263 -22.65 -7.20 14.83
CA LEU A 263 -23.49 -6.02 14.73
C LEU A 263 -24.82 -6.18 15.49
N LEU A 264 -25.39 -7.35 15.45
CA LEU A 264 -26.63 -7.69 16.12
C LEU A 264 -26.36 -8.70 17.24
N PRO A 265 -27.12 -8.64 18.34
CA PRO A 265 -27.00 -9.65 19.38
C PRO A 265 -27.39 -11.03 18.83
N ALA A 266 -26.75 -12.09 19.32
CA ALA A 266 -27.05 -13.48 18.93
C ALA A 266 -28.33 -13.99 19.63
N THR A 267 -29.44 -13.28 19.52
CA THR A 267 -30.73 -13.59 20.16
C THR A 267 -31.32 -14.88 19.58
N GLY A 268 -31.57 -15.85 20.41
CA GLY A 268 -32.08 -17.17 19.99
C GLY A 268 -30.97 -18.20 19.69
N PHE A 269 -29.73 -17.77 19.70
CA PHE A 269 -28.53 -18.59 19.70
C PHE A 269 -27.55 -17.96 20.69
N GLY A 270 -26.67 -18.73 21.32
CA GLY A 270 -25.58 -18.17 22.12
C GLY A 270 -25.96 -17.15 23.19
N ASN A 271 -26.99 -17.35 23.95
CA ASN A 271 -27.47 -16.50 25.05
C ASN A 271 -27.90 -15.07 24.69
N GLY A 272 -27.96 -14.68 23.42
CA GLY A 272 -28.34 -13.33 22.99
C GLY A 272 -27.27 -12.26 23.13
N ASP A 273 -26.02 -12.66 23.35
CA ASP A 273 -24.89 -11.77 23.61
C ASP A 273 -24.11 -11.37 22.33
N PHE A 274 -23.17 -10.46 22.49
CA PHE A 274 -22.16 -10.12 21.50
C PHE A 274 -20.89 -10.92 21.75
N LEU A 275 -20.26 -11.37 20.68
CA LEU A 275 -18.95 -12.02 20.74
C LEU A 275 -17.87 -11.00 21.17
N PRO A 276 -16.87 -11.40 21.96
CA PRO A 276 -15.71 -10.54 22.19
C PRO A 276 -14.92 -10.34 20.90
N SER A 277 -14.23 -9.21 20.77
CA SER A 277 -13.36 -8.96 19.61
C SER A 277 -12.11 -9.86 19.58
N SER A 278 -11.84 -10.57 20.68
CA SER A 278 -10.81 -11.60 20.79
C SER A 278 -11.26 -13.00 20.37
N VAL A 279 -12.52 -13.17 19.94
CA VAL A 279 -13.08 -14.49 19.61
C VAL A 279 -12.20 -15.24 18.62
N PHE A 280 -11.92 -16.51 18.97
CA PHE A 280 -11.20 -17.43 18.13
C PHE A 280 -12.06 -18.68 17.90
N VAL A 281 -12.55 -18.84 16.67
CA VAL A 281 -13.32 -20.03 16.26
C VAL A 281 -12.47 -21.05 15.50
N GLY A 282 -11.18 -20.75 15.33
CA GLY A 282 -10.19 -21.64 14.75
C GLY A 282 -9.91 -22.89 15.59
N GLU A 283 -8.77 -23.50 15.40
CA GLU A 283 -8.31 -24.66 16.19
C GLU A 283 -6.86 -24.44 16.64
N PRO A 284 -6.58 -24.35 17.93
CA PRO A 284 -5.21 -24.21 18.45
C PRO A 284 -4.28 -25.28 17.91
N GLY A 285 -3.10 -24.86 17.41
CA GLY A 285 -2.11 -25.76 16.80
C GLY A 285 -2.39 -26.14 15.34
N PHE A 286 -3.52 -25.72 14.77
CA PHE A 286 -3.82 -25.86 13.34
C PHE A 286 -3.70 -24.50 12.61
N ASP A 287 -4.36 -23.47 13.15
CA ASP A 287 -4.39 -22.14 12.54
C ASP A 287 -3.01 -21.50 12.56
N ARG A 288 -2.43 -21.34 11.36
CA ARG A 288 -1.11 -20.73 11.16
C ARG A 288 -0.99 -20.12 9.77
N PHE A 289 -0.25 -19.04 9.71
CA PHE A 289 0.21 -18.42 8.47
C PHE A 289 1.70 -18.13 8.60
N ASP A 290 2.50 -19.10 8.20
CA ASP A 290 3.95 -18.96 8.19
C ASP A 290 4.38 -18.56 6.78
N SER A 291 5.14 -17.48 6.66
CA SER A 291 5.60 -17.00 5.37
C SER A 291 7.07 -16.60 5.44
N GLU A 292 7.85 -17.05 4.48
CA GLU A 292 9.26 -16.72 4.32
C GLU A 292 9.47 -16.02 2.97
N GLN A 293 10.25 -14.94 2.96
CA GLN A 293 10.60 -14.20 1.75
C GLN A 293 12.08 -13.87 1.71
N ARG A 294 12.66 -14.01 0.53
CA ARG A 294 14.03 -13.61 0.21
C ARG A 294 14.03 -12.78 -1.06
N ALA A 295 14.70 -11.64 -1.03
CA ALA A 295 14.80 -10.79 -2.21
C ALA A 295 16.19 -10.17 -2.33
N ILE A 296 16.61 -9.91 -3.57
CA ILE A 296 17.76 -9.07 -3.89
C ILE A 296 17.29 -8.00 -4.85
N THR A 297 17.54 -6.73 -4.50
CA THR A 297 17.23 -5.55 -5.30
C THR A 297 18.50 -4.80 -5.63
N ALA A 298 18.70 -4.46 -6.91
CA ALA A 298 19.76 -3.58 -7.38
C ALA A 298 19.13 -2.28 -7.90
N MET A 299 19.62 -1.15 -7.44
CA MET A 299 19.21 0.19 -7.83
C MET A 299 20.42 0.94 -8.38
N PHE A 300 20.37 1.34 -9.62
CA PHE A 300 21.47 2.01 -10.31
C PHE A 300 21.04 3.38 -10.80
N LYS A 301 21.89 4.39 -10.55
CA LYS A 301 21.75 5.75 -11.06
C LYS A 301 23.07 6.18 -11.66
N HIS A 302 23.02 6.82 -12.85
CA HIS A 302 24.21 7.38 -13.47
C HIS A 302 23.85 8.64 -14.26
N ARG A 303 24.60 9.71 -14.03
CA ARG A 303 24.53 10.96 -14.77
C ARG A 303 25.66 11.00 -15.79
N PHE A 304 25.35 10.88 -17.05
CA PHE A 304 26.34 10.93 -18.14
C PHE A 304 26.88 12.33 -18.37
N ASN A 305 26.04 13.32 -18.18
CA ASN A 305 26.32 14.74 -18.34
C ASN A 305 25.15 15.56 -17.73
N PRO A 306 25.18 16.90 -17.71
CA PRO A 306 24.11 17.72 -17.14
C PRO A 306 22.71 17.49 -17.76
N VAL A 307 22.65 16.97 -19.00
CA VAL A 307 21.38 16.72 -19.71
C VAL A 307 20.88 15.30 -19.47
N TRP A 308 21.75 14.29 -19.49
CA TRP A 308 21.36 12.88 -19.53
C TRP A 308 21.69 12.11 -18.27
N SER A 309 20.68 11.43 -17.73
CA SER A 309 20.87 10.45 -16.66
C SER A 309 20.13 9.16 -16.95
N LEU A 310 20.51 8.09 -16.27
CA LEU A 310 19.91 6.75 -16.33
C LEU A 310 19.55 6.30 -14.91
N ASN A 311 18.35 5.76 -14.75
CA ASN A 311 17.91 5.06 -13.55
C ASN A 311 17.50 3.64 -13.94
N ALA A 312 17.88 2.66 -13.15
CA ALA A 312 17.50 1.27 -13.38
C ALA A 312 17.34 0.53 -12.05
N ASN A 313 16.19 -0.11 -11.85
CA ASN A 313 15.91 -0.96 -10.70
C ASN A 313 15.64 -2.38 -11.19
N ALA A 314 16.19 -3.37 -10.48
CA ALA A 314 15.95 -4.78 -10.77
C ALA A 314 15.78 -5.54 -9.45
N ARG A 315 14.81 -6.46 -9.39
CA ARG A 315 14.56 -7.33 -8.22
C ARG A 315 14.36 -8.76 -8.66
N TYR A 316 14.94 -9.67 -7.87
CA TYR A 316 14.55 -11.06 -7.79
C TYR A 316 13.99 -11.34 -6.40
N LEU A 317 12.87 -12.05 -6.32
CA LEU A 317 12.21 -12.41 -5.07
C LEU A 317 11.72 -13.86 -5.16
N GLU A 318 11.93 -14.60 -4.07
CA GLU A 318 11.28 -15.90 -3.79
C GLU A 318 10.56 -15.79 -2.45
N ALA A 319 9.35 -16.35 -2.39
CA ALA A 319 8.60 -16.48 -1.15
C ALA A 319 7.85 -17.81 -1.10
N GLU A 320 7.64 -18.30 0.11
CA GLU A 320 6.85 -19.48 0.41
C GLU A 320 5.91 -19.17 1.58
N ALA A 321 4.70 -19.72 1.57
CA ALA A 321 3.77 -19.57 2.68
C ALA A 321 2.99 -20.84 2.93
N LEU A 322 2.90 -21.26 4.20
CA LEU A 322 1.97 -22.27 4.67
C LEU A 322 0.78 -21.56 5.32
N TYR A 323 -0.39 -21.76 4.76
CA TYR A 323 -1.63 -21.19 5.26
C TYR A 323 -2.56 -22.33 5.71
N GLN A 324 -2.85 -22.39 6.99
CA GLN A 324 -3.82 -23.29 7.61
C GLN A 324 -4.81 -22.46 8.41
N HIS A 325 -6.10 -22.67 8.20
CA HIS A 325 -7.13 -21.89 8.84
C HIS A 325 -8.42 -22.70 9.01
N ALA A 326 -8.98 -22.63 10.20
CA ALA A 326 -10.32 -23.09 10.47
C ALA A 326 -11.21 -21.88 10.76
N TRP A 327 -12.21 -21.63 9.94
CA TRP A 327 -13.07 -20.47 10.07
C TRP A 327 -14.55 -20.84 10.09
N TRP A 328 -15.36 -19.89 10.51
CA TRP A 328 -16.83 -20.00 10.50
C TRP A 328 -17.34 -20.31 9.10
N ALA A 329 -17.94 -21.48 8.91
CA ALA A 329 -18.41 -21.92 7.61
C ALA A 329 -19.53 -21.02 7.05
N PHE A 330 -19.61 -20.95 5.72
CA PHE A 330 -20.66 -20.22 5.00
C PHE A 330 -21.85 -21.08 4.61
N ASP A 331 -21.95 -22.31 5.14
CA ASP A 331 -23.10 -23.19 4.93
C ASP A 331 -24.37 -22.61 5.59
N ASN A 332 -25.45 -22.58 4.84
CA ASN A 332 -26.69 -21.94 5.25
C ASN A 332 -27.65 -22.93 5.96
N THR A 333 -27.16 -23.68 6.95
CA THR A 333 -27.98 -24.66 7.66
C THR A 333 -28.90 -24.06 8.74
N GLY A 334 -28.75 -22.77 9.06
CA GLY A 334 -29.53 -22.07 10.08
C GLY A 334 -29.60 -20.58 9.89
N THR A 335 -30.25 -19.85 10.79
CA THR A 335 -30.34 -18.40 10.77
C THR A 335 -29.00 -17.79 11.16
N GLY A 336 -28.44 -16.91 10.30
CA GLY A 336 -27.20 -16.22 10.59
C GLY A 336 -25.98 -17.14 10.70
N ARG A 337 -26.01 -18.30 10.06
CA ARG A 337 -24.95 -19.31 10.05
C ARG A 337 -24.71 -19.98 11.43
N TYR A 338 -25.65 -19.91 12.34
CA TYR A 338 -25.68 -20.72 13.55
C TYR A 338 -26.49 -22.00 13.32
N ASN A 339 -26.08 -23.08 13.94
CA ASN A 339 -26.90 -24.27 14.08
C ASN A 339 -28.05 -24.01 15.06
N PRO A 340 -29.16 -24.83 15.04
CA PRO A 340 -30.29 -24.62 15.96
C PRO A 340 -29.94 -24.72 17.46
N ASP A 341 -28.83 -25.32 17.81
CA ASP A 341 -28.31 -25.47 19.17
C ASP A 341 -27.35 -24.33 19.60
N GLY A 342 -27.14 -23.31 18.74
CA GLY A 342 -26.27 -22.18 18.98
C GLY A 342 -24.80 -22.43 18.65
N THR A 343 -24.44 -23.59 18.17
CA THR A 343 -23.10 -23.91 17.70
C THR A 343 -22.90 -23.42 16.26
N ILE A 344 -21.66 -23.47 15.76
CA ILE A 344 -21.31 -23.16 14.38
C ILE A 344 -20.51 -24.29 13.73
N ASN A 345 -20.69 -24.47 12.43
CA ASN A 345 -19.82 -25.33 11.64
C ASN A 345 -18.54 -24.57 11.27
N ARG A 346 -17.45 -25.31 11.04
CA ARG A 346 -16.15 -24.75 10.65
C ARG A 346 -15.67 -25.35 9.33
N THR A 347 -15.07 -24.50 8.51
CA THR A 347 -14.33 -24.94 7.33
C THR A 347 -12.86 -25.04 7.67
N PHE A 348 -12.24 -26.18 7.41
CA PHE A 348 -10.80 -26.39 7.57
C PHE A 348 -10.12 -26.32 6.20
N TYR A 349 -9.13 -25.47 6.07
CA TYR A 349 -8.42 -25.19 4.83
C TYR A 349 -6.92 -25.22 5.03
N ARG A 350 -6.21 -25.74 4.04
CA ARG A 350 -4.76 -25.70 3.96
C ARG A 350 -4.33 -25.27 2.57
N ALA A 351 -3.33 -24.39 2.49
CA ALA A 351 -2.65 -24.05 1.25
C ALA A 351 -1.13 -24.03 1.47
N GLU A 352 -0.41 -24.52 0.48
CA GLU A 352 1.05 -24.41 0.36
C GLU A 352 1.32 -23.55 -0.85
N ASN A 353 1.81 -22.33 -0.61
CA ASN A 353 1.96 -21.30 -1.62
C ASN A 353 3.43 -21.02 -1.88
N LYS A 354 3.79 -20.82 -3.15
CA LYS A 354 5.14 -20.42 -3.57
C LYS A 354 5.06 -19.29 -4.57
N LEU A 355 6.01 -18.37 -4.51
CA LEU A 355 6.11 -17.21 -5.40
C LEU A 355 7.56 -17.02 -5.84
N LYS A 356 7.76 -16.78 -7.13
CA LYS A 356 9.03 -16.33 -7.70
C LYS A 356 8.78 -15.16 -8.62
N THR A 357 9.51 -14.06 -8.43
CA THR A 357 9.34 -12.87 -9.27
C THR A 357 10.67 -12.33 -9.78
N TRP A 358 10.61 -11.81 -11.00
CA TRP A 358 11.59 -10.93 -11.60
C TRP A 358 10.92 -9.62 -11.96
N ALA A 359 11.53 -8.50 -11.61
CA ALA A 359 11.03 -7.20 -12.01
C ALA A 359 12.22 -6.29 -12.38
N ILE A 360 12.08 -5.54 -13.46
CA ILE A 360 13.07 -4.59 -13.96
C ILE A 360 12.33 -3.36 -14.45
N ASP A 361 12.79 -2.18 -14.07
CA ASP A 361 12.36 -0.91 -14.63
C ASP A 361 13.60 -0.06 -14.89
N ALA A 362 13.77 0.45 -16.12
CA ALA A 362 14.90 1.27 -16.49
C ALA A 362 14.46 2.43 -17.39
N TYR A 363 14.91 3.63 -17.08
CA TYR A 363 14.59 4.83 -17.84
C TYR A 363 15.76 5.80 -17.91
N ALA A 364 15.91 6.44 -19.08
CA ALA A 364 16.80 7.55 -19.29
C ALA A 364 16.03 8.86 -19.17
N THR A 365 16.58 9.83 -18.46
CA THR A 365 16.03 11.19 -18.30
C THR A 365 16.90 12.17 -19.07
N ALA A 366 16.25 13.07 -19.82
CA ALA A 366 16.86 14.25 -20.44
C ALA A 366 16.29 15.51 -19.81
N GLU A 367 17.14 16.37 -19.25
CA GLU A 367 16.81 17.70 -18.72
C GLU A 367 17.51 18.77 -19.59
N TYR A 368 16.73 19.68 -20.15
CA TYR A 368 17.26 20.69 -21.07
C TYR A 368 16.34 21.91 -21.17
N ALA A 369 16.88 23.07 -21.49
CA ALA A 369 16.09 24.26 -21.79
C ALA A 369 15.75 24.32 -23.29
N LEU A 370 14.51 24.71 -23.60
CA LEU A 370 14.07 24.97 -24.97
C LEU A 370 13.37 26.34 -25.02
N GLY A 371 14.12 27.37 -25.40
CA GLY A 371 13.65 28.74 -25.37
C GLY A 371 13.42 29.20 -23.93
N VAL A 372 12.17 29.42 -23.57
CA VAL A 372 11.75 29.90 -22.24
C VAL A 372 11.21 28.77 -21.33
N PHE A 373 11.29 27.53 -21.82
CA PHE A 373 10.80 26.36 -21.09
C PHE A 373 11.96 25.49 -20.59
N ASP A 374 11.87 25.05 -19.36
CA ASP A 374 12.65 23.96 -18.82
C ASP A 374 11.93 22.65 -19.11
N MET A 375 12.63 21.75 -19.77
CA MET A 375 12.10 20.50 -20.27
C MET A 375 12.71 19.34 -19.53
N ARG A 376 11.88 18.40 -19.07
CA ARG A 376 12.31 17.11 -18.57
C ARG A 376 11.55 16.01 -19.29
N THR A 377 12.27 15.12 -19.96
CA THR A 377 11.70 13.95 -20.63
C THR A 377 12.36 12.71 -20.09
N PHE A 378 11.59 11.73 -19.64
CA PHE A 378 12.13 10.42 -19.39
C PHE A 378 11.41 9.35 -20.20
N ALA A 379 12.19 8.42 -20.75
CA ALA A 379 11.69 7.30 -21.52
C ALA A 379 12.30 6.01 -20.99
N GLY A 380 11.45 5.00 -20.81
CA GLY A 380 11.85 3.78 -20.15
C GLY A 380 11.15 2.54 -20.66
N VAL A 381 11.67 1.42 -20.17
CA VAL A 381 11.12 0.09 -20.39
C VAL A 381 10.98 -0.64 -19.07
N SER A 382 9.95 -1.46 -18.96
CA SER A 382 9.74 -2.31 -17.79
C SER A 382 9.48 -3.75 -18.20
N TYR A 383 9.90 -4.67 -17.36
CA TYR A 383 9.63 -6.09 -17.46
C TYR A 383 9.34 -6.63 -16.07
N SER A 384 8.29 -7.42 -15.94
CA SER A 384 8.07 -8.21 -14.73
C SER A 384 7.51 -9.58 -15.08
N ARG A 385 7.88 -10.57 -14.27
CA ARG A 385 7.33 -11.91 -14.34
C ARG A 385 7.17 -12.47 -12.94
N GLY A 386 5.92 -12.75 -12.57
CA GLY A 386 5.59 -13.54 -11.38
C GLY A 386 5.18 -14.96 -11.79
N HIS A 387 5.67 -15.93 -11.05
CA HIS A 387 5.21 -17.32 -11.11
C HIS A 387 4.80 -17.74 -9.72
N TYR A 388 3.59 -18.24 -9.57
CA TYR A 388 3.10 -18.69 -8.29
C TYR A 388 2.38 -20.03 -8.39
N ASP A 389 2.59 -20.86 -7.37
CA ASP A 389 1.92 -22.14 -7.15
C ASP A 389 1.05 -22.00 -5.89
N SER A 390 -0.09 -22.68 -5.85
CA SER A 390 -0.98 -22.70 -4.70
C SER A 390 -1.65 -24.07 -4.59
N ASP A 391 -1.01 -24.98 -3.88
CA ASP A 391 -1.56 -26.29 -3.59
C ASP A 391 -2.55 -26.21 -2.45
N THR A 392 -3.82 -26.54 -2.69
CA THR A 392 -4.89 -26.28 -1.74
C THR A 392 -5.66 -27.54 -1.39
N GLY A 393 -6.23 -27.57 -0.18
CA GLY A 393 -7.08 -28.66 0.27
C GLY A 393 -8.07 -28.25 1.36
N TYR A 394 -9.16 -28.95 1.43
CA TYR A 394 -10.18 -28.77 2.47
C TYR A 394 -10.27 -30.05 3.34
N GLY A 395 -10.48 -29.84 4.64
CA GLY A 395 -10.64 -30.89 5.62
C GLY A 395 -12.10 -31.26 5.81
N ALA A 396 -12.33 -32.48 6.31
CA ALA A 396 -13.64 -32.90 6.76
C ALA A 396 -14.08 -32.14 8.00
N GLN A 397 -15.39 -32.00 8.20
CA GLN A 397 -15.95 -31.39 9.41
C GLN A 397 -15.51 -32.15 10.68
N VAL A 398 -15.03 -31.38 11.65
CA VAL A 398 -14.71 -31.90 12.99
C VAL A 398 -15.68 -31.20 13.94
N GLY A 399 -16.81 -31.78 14.22
CA GLY A 399 -17.80 -31.29 15.18
C GLY A 399 -18.08 -29.77 15.19
N PRO A 400 -19.27 -29.34 15.49
CA PRO A 400 -19.56 -27.92 15.65
C PRO A 400 -18.93 -27.36 16.93
N ILE A 401 -18.71 -26.06 17.00
CA ILE A 401 -18.15 -25.32 18.16
C ILE A 401 -19.12 -24.23 18.63
N ASP A 402 -19.24 -24.02 19.94
CA ASP A 402 -19.93 -22.87 20.50
C ASP A 402 -18.97 -21.66 20.45
N PRO A 403 -19.24 -20.61 19.65
CA PRO A 403 -18.34 -19.47 19.55
C PRO A 403 -18.29 -18.60 20.82
N PHE A 404 -19.25 -18.75 21.76
CA PHE A 404 -19.25 -18.05 23.04
C PHE A 404 -18.48 -18.80 24.13
N ASN A 405 -18.36 -20.14 24.02
CA ASN A 405 -17.62 -20.99 24.93
C ASN A 405 -16.88 -22.10 24.13
N PRO A 406 -15.83 -21.73 23.40
CA PRO A 406 -15.21 -22.65 22.48
C PRO A 406 -14.55 -23.85 23.19
N VAL A 407 -14.90 -25.05 22.72
CA VAL A 407 -14.25 -26.29 23.13
C VAL A 407 -13.60 -26.92 21.90
N TYR A 408 -12.29 -26.91 21.87
CA TYR A 408 -11.51 -27.36 20.73
C TYR A 408 -11.41 -28.85 20.69
N ALA A 409 -11.75 -29.48 19.55
CA ALA A 409 -11.88 -30.93 19.39
C ALA A 409 -10.80 -31.54 18.47
N GLY A 410 -9.83 -30.74 18.07
CA GLY A 410 -8.78 -31.10 17.11
C GLY A 410 -9.18 -30.83 15.66
N TYR A 411 -8.34 -31.25 14.73
CA TYR A 411 -8.48 -30.94 13.31
C TYR A 411 -8.25 -32.16 12.42
N PRO A 412 -8.83 -32.17 11.19
CA PRO A 412 -8.67 -33.26 10.25
C PRO A 412 -7.30 -33.24 9.59
N SER A 413 -6.86 -34.40 9.10
CA SER A 413 -5.77 -34.42 8.12
C SER A 413 -6.25 -33.85 6.79
N ILE A 414 -5.49 -32.93 6.21
CA ILE A 414 -5.82 -32.31 4.94
C ILE A 414 -4.73 -32.63 3.92
N THR A 415 -5.15 -33.27 2.83
CA THR A 415 -4.30 -33.46 1.65
C THR A 415 -4.49 -32.30 0.71
N VAL A 416 -3.41 -31.60 0.33
CA VAL A 416 -3.44 -30.57 -0.71
C VAL A 416 -3.37 -31.24 -2.08
N ALA A 417 -4.05 -30.63 -3.06
CA ALA A 417 -3.97 -31.03 -4.44
C ALA A 417 -2.79 -30.31 -5.09
N ASP A 418 -1.97 -31.05 -5.83
CA ASP A 418 -0.92 -30.48 -6.69
C ASP A 418 -1.62 -29.76 -7.86
N THR A 419 -1.56 -28.44 -7.86
CA THR A 419 -2.20 -27.59 -8.86
C THR A 419 -1.14 -26.95 -9.73
N PRO A 420 -1.31 -26.95 -11.08
CA PRO A 420 -0.37 -26.29 -11.96
C PRO A 420 -0.23 -24.82 -11.61
N GLY A 421 1.01 -24.37 -11.40
CA GLY A 421 1.33 -22.98 -11.16
C GLY A 421 1.00 -22.09 -12.36
N THR A 422 0.80 -20.81 -12.10
CA THR A 422 0.53 -19.81 -13.14
C THR A 422 1.61 -18.74 -13.18
N SER A 423 1.78 -18.13 -14.35
CA SER A 423 2.70 -17.01 -14.56
C SER A 423 1.96 -15.79 -15.07
N ILE A 424 2.33 -14.63 -14.56
CA ILE A 424 1.94 -13.33 -15.10
C ILE A 424 3.22 -12.66 -15.60
N THR A 425 3.24 -12.26 -16.88
CA THR A 425 4.37 -11.55 -17.47
C THR A 425 3.87 -10.20 -18.00
N GLU A 426 4.52 -9.13 -17.60
CA GLU A 426 4.24 -7.79 -18.09
C GLU A 426 5.48 -7.20 -18.75
N THR A 427 5.28 -6.50 -19.87
CA THR A 427 6.31 -5.70 -20.53
C THR A 427 5.73 -4.36 -20.92
N GLY A 428 6.53 -3.31 -20.89
CA GLY A 428 6.05 -2.01 -21.31
C GLY A 428 7.17 -1.08 -21.74
N ALA A 429 6.80 -0.13 -22.59
CA ALA A 429 7.64 1.00 -22.96
C ALA A 429 6.84 2.28 -22.74
N TYR A 430 7.47 3.28 -22.14
CA TYR A 430 6.79 4.51 -21.74
C TYR A 430 7.66 5.75 -21.96
N VAL A 431 7.00 6.89 -22.12
CA VAL A 431 7.60 8.21 -22.15
C VAL A 431 6.76 9.16 -21.30
N GLN A 432 7.44 10.00 -20.52
CA GLN A 432 6.83 11.09 -19.78
C GLN A 432 7.58 12.38 -20.10
N HIS A 433 6.86 13.45 -20.24
CA HIS A 433 7.41 14.74 -20.60
C HIS A 433 6.80 15.83 -19.71
N ARG A 434 7.65 16.66 -19.13
CA ARG A 434 7.28 17.89 -18.43
C ARG A 434 7.88 19.07 -19.14
N ALA A 435 7.06 20.10 -19.41
CA ALA A 435 7.48 21.41 -19.78
C ALA A 435 7.14 22.38 -18.63
N ALA A 436 8.14 23.07 -18.09
CA ALA A 436 7.97 24.11 -17.09
C ALA A 436 8.30 25.49 -17.66
N TYR A 437 7.51 26.49 -17.34
CA TYR A 437 7.73 27.87 -17.72
C TYR A 437 7.78 28.76 -16.48
N ASP A 438 8.91 29.42 -16.26
CA ASP A 438 9.14 30.38 -15.15
C ASP A 438 8.83 29.75 -13.77
N ASP A 439 9.06 28.42 -13.60
CA ASP A 439 8.71 27.63 -12.41
C ASP A 439 7.25 27.85 -11.92
N ARG A 440 6.37 28.21 -12.83
CA ARG A 440 4.97 28.54 -12.55
C ARG A 440 3.98 27.71 -13.35
N LEU A 441 4.20 27.57 -14.65
CA LEU A 441 3.34 26.74 -15.49
C LEU A 441 4.00 25.41 -15.72
N PHE A 442 3.34 24.33 -15.31
CA PHE A 442 3.78 22.96 -15.54
C PHE A 442 2.79 22.24 -16.47
N ILE A 443 3.29 21.59 -17.49
CA ILE A 443 2.52 20.78 -18.44
C ILE A 443 3.16 19.40 -18.45
N ASP A 444 2.41 18.40 -18.00
CA ASP A 444 2.84 17.00 -17.95
C ASP A 444 2.09 16.17 -18.97
N LEU A 445 2.80 15.37 -19.76
CA LEU A 445 2.24 14.44 -20.74
C LEU A 445 2.93 13.09 -20.60
N GLY A 446 2.16 12.03 -20.63
CA GLY A 446 2.68 10.67 -20.55
C GLY A 446 1.97 9.71 -21.48
N LEU A 447 2.71 8.75 -22.00
CA LEU A 447 2.20 7.69 -22.85
C LEU A 447 2.94 6.38 -22.56
N ARG A 448 2.23 5.28 -22.47
CA ARG A 448 2.77 3.94 -22.32
C ARG A 448 2.07 2.96 -23.24
N TYR A 449 2.83 2.05 -23.80
CA TYR A 449 2.35 0.81 -24.38
C TYR A 449 2.72 -0.35 -23.46
N GLY A 450 1.73 -1.05 -22.96
CA GLY A 450 1.86 -2.20 -22.08
C GLY A 450 1.36 -3.48 -22.72
N ASN A 451 2.00 -4.60 -22.38
CA ASN A 451 1.56 -5.94 -22.76
C ASN A 451 1.54 -6.80 -21.50
N ILE A 452 0.44 -7.52 -21.27
CA ILE A 452 0.29 -8.48 -20.18
C ILE A 452 -0.06 -9.85 -20.75
N GLU A 453 0.58 -10.89 -20.21
CA GLU A 453 0.33 -12.28 -20.54
C GLU A 453 0.16 -13.07 -19.25
N THR A 454 -1.00 -13.67 -19.07
CA THR A 454 -1.34 -14.50 -17.91
C THR A 454 -1.50 -15.94 -18.34
N GLY A 455 -0.80 -16.86 -17.67
CA GLY A 455 -0.97 -18.30 -17.86
C GLY A 455 -2.32 -18.79 -17.29
N PRO A 456 -2.73 -20.01 -17.65
CA PRO A 456 -3.89 -20.61 -17.01
C PRO A 456 -3.62 -20.80 -15.51
N SER A 457 -4.64 -20.61 -14.67
CA SER A 457 -4.51 -20.85 -13.23
C SER A 457 -5.70 -21.63 -12.70
N THR A 458 -5.43 -22.40 -11.63
CA THR A 458 -6.45 -22.87 -10.72
C THR A 458 -6.30 -22.02 -9.47
N GLY A 459 -7.21 -21.07 -9.26
CA GLY A 459 -7.09 -20.10 -8.16
C GLY A 459 -7.18 -20.75 -6.77
N SER A 460 -6.71 -20.04 -5.76
CA SER A 460 -6.65 -20.46 -4.35
C SER A 460 -7.98 -20.94 -3.75
N PHE A 461 -9.11 -20.70 -4.41
CA PHE A 461 -10.44 -21.13 -4.01
C PHE A 461 -11.16 -21.91 -5.13
N GLY A 462 -10.38 -22.56 -6.02
CA GLY A 462 -10.93 -23.42 -7.06
C GLY A 462 -11.45 -22.72 -8.31
N ALA A 463 -11.27 -21.39 -8.41
CA ALA A 463 -11.58 -20.65 -9.63
C ALA A 463 -10.50 -20.91 -10.68
N SER A 464 -10.86 -21.54 -11.78
CA SER A 464 -9.94 -21.78 -12.90
C SER A 464 -10.02 -20.61 -13.89
N SER A 465 -8.86 -20.17 -14.39
CA SER A 465 -8.76 -19.18 -15.45
C SER A 465 -8.04 -19.73 -16.67
N ILE A 466 -8.40 -19.23 -17.85
CA ILE A 466 -7.72 -19.54 -19.11
C ILE A 466 -6.52 -18.59 -19.30
N ALA A 467 -5.57 -18.98 -20.15
CA ALA A 467 -4.51 -18.08 -20.55
C ALA A 467 -5.07 -16.86 -21.30
N ALA A 468 -4.56 -15.69 -20.98
CA ALA A 468 -4.95 -14.44 -21.63
C ALA A 468 -3.71 -13.62 -22.00
N LYS A 469 -3.84 -12.83 -23.08
CA LYS A 469 -2.78 -11.94 -23.56
C LYS A 469 -3.40 -10.68 -24.13
N ASP A 470 -3.04 -9.55 -23.53
CA ASP A 470 -3.57 -8.24 -23.88
C ASP A 470 -2.49 -7.20 -24.03
N SER A 471 -2.80 -6.15 -24.80
CA SER A 471 -1.90 -5.01 -25.03
C SER A 471 -2.69 -3.73 -25.03
N GLU A 472 -2.25 -2.75 -24.26
CA GLU A 472 -2.97 -1.51 -24.09
C GLU A 472 -2.05 -0.28 -24.19
N TRP A 473 -2.63 0.79 -24.76
CA TRP A 473 -2.11 2.13 -24.64
C TRP A 473 -2.76 2.85 -23.48
N THR A 474 -1.97 3.47 -22.61
CA THR A 474 -2.47 4.31 -21.53
C THR A 474 -1.73 5.62 -21.50
N GLY A 475 -2.48 6.70 -21.25
CA GLY A 475 -1.95 8.05 -21.22
C GLY A 475 -2.24 8.79 -19.91
N ASN A 476 -1.53 9.90 -19.74
CA ASN A 476 -1.86 10.90 -18.75
C ASN A 476 -1.49 12.28 -19.27
N ALA A 477 -2.25 13.29 -18.85
CA ALA A 477 -1.99 14.68 -19.17
C ALA A 477 -2.38 15.56 -17.97
N ALA A 478 -1.57 16.59 -17.68
CA ALA A 478 -1.90 17.52 -16.62
C ALA A 478 -1.37 18.91 -16.90
N VAL A 479 -2.03 19.91 -16.34
CA VAL A 479 -1.61 21.31 -16.35
C VAL A 479 -1.78 21.88 -14.95
N MET A 480 -0.76 22.59 -14.49
CA MET A 480 -0.76 23.31 -13.20
C MET A 480 -0.18 24.71 -13.39
N TYR A 481 -0.74 25.67 -12.68
CA TYR A 481 -0.17 27.01 -12.62
C TYR A 481 0.06 27.45 -11.17
N ARG A 482 1.32 27.69 -10.80
CA ARG A 482 1.71 28.14 -9.46
C ARG A 482 1.81 29.66 -9.40
N PHE A 483 0.96 30.28 -8.59
CA PHE A 483 1.02 31.72 -8.32
C PHE A 483 2.16 32.06 -7.34
N GLY A 484 2.67 33.28 -7.39
CA GLY A 484 3.76 33.71 -6.51
C GLY A 484 3.46 33.69 -5.00
N ASN A 485 2.21 33.55 -4.60
CA ASN A 485 1.78 33.36 -3.21
C ASN A 485 1.73 31.88 -2.79
N GLY A 486 2.11 30.94 -3.66
CA GLY A 486 2.13 29.50 -3.39
C GLY A 486 0.84 28.75 -3.69
N VAL A 487 -0.21 29.40 -4.18
CA VAL A 487 -1.43 28.73 -4.66
C VAL A 487 -1.17 28.11 -6.04
N ALA A 488 -1.51 26.84 -6.22
CA ALA A 488 -1.24 26.09 -7.44
C ALA A 488 -2.48 25.25 -7.87
N PRO A 489 -3.46 25.83 -8.60
CA PRO A 489 -4.53 25.08 -9.22
C PRO A 489 -4.02 24.19 -10.35
N TYR A 490 -4.65 23.03 -10.51
CA TYR A 490 -4.33 22.06 -11.57
C TYR A 490 -5.55 21.32 -12.06
N ILE A 491 -5.40 20.74 -13.25
CA ILE A 491 -6.28 19.72 -13.81
C ILE A 491 -5.44 18.59 -14.34
N SER A 492 -5.87 17.35 -14.14
CA SER A 492 -5.23 16.17 -14.68
C SER A 492 -6.23 15.15 -15.21
N TYR A 493 -5.78 14.40 -16.21
CA TYR A 493 -6.42 13.20 -16.76
C TYR A 493 -5.44 12.05 -16.69
N ALA A 494 -5.90 10.85 -16.33
CA ALA A 494 -5.07 9.67 -16.26
C ALA A 494 -5.87 8.39 -16.54
N GLU A 495 -5.18 7.41 -17.14
CA GLU A 495 -5.74 6.12 -17.50
C GLU A 495 -5.04 4.95 -16.81
N SER A 496 -5.78 3.85 -16.65
CA SER A 496 -5.23 2.56 -16.24
C SER A 496 -5.91 1.42 -16.98
N PHE A 497 -5.22 0.28 -17.01
CA PHE A 497 -5.80 -0.99 -17.43
C PHE A 497 -5.37 -2.10 -16.47
N ARG A 498 -6.20 -3.12 -16.32
CA ARG A 498 -5.87 -4.29 -15.51
C ARG A 498 -6.60 -5.53 -16.02
N GLN A 499 -5.91 -6.65 -16.06
CA GLN A 499 -6.52 -7.93 -16.38
C GLN A 499 -7.17 -8.54 -15.15
N ASP A 500 -8.37 -8.03 -14.78
CA ASP A 500 -9.15 -8.51 -13.63
C ASP A 500 -10.08 -9.68 -14.01
N ALA A 501 -10.64 -9.65 -15.22
CA ALA A 501 -11.55 -10.68 -15.72
C ALA A 501 -10.79 -11.66 -16.61
N ILE A 502 -10.79 -12.94 -16.24
CA ILE A 502 -10.16 -14.01 -17.02
C ILE A 502 -11.24 -15.04 -17.29
N GLY A 503 -11.64 -15.18 -18.56
CA GLY A 503 -12.71 -16.08 -18.98
C GLY A 503 -13.22 -15.71 -20.36
N THR A 504 -14.40 -16.24 -20.71
CA THR A 504 -15.08 -15.96 -21.98
C THR A 504 -16.57 -15.67 -21.74
N ASP A 505 -17.16 -14.93 -22.65
CA ASP A 505 -18.60 -14.78 -22.74
C ASP A 505 -19.30 -16.08 -23.22
N ALA A 506 -20.62 -16.04 -23.37
CA ALA A 506 -21.40 -17.19 -23.86
C ALA A 506 -21.07 -17.60 -25.31
N ALA A 507 -20.48 -16.72 -26.09
CA ALA A 507 -20.02 -17.00 -27.45
C ALA A 507 -18.58 -17.55 -27.49
N GLY A 508 -17.89 -17.62 -26.36
CA GLY A 508 -16.49 -18.05 -26.25
C GLY A 508 -15.49 -16.93 -26.56
N THR A 509 -15.92 -15.65 -26.57
CA THR A 509 -15.03 -14.50 -26.76
C THR A 509 -14.29 -14.22 -25.46
N PRO A 510 -12.94 -14.16 -25.44
CA PRO A 510 -12.17 -13.80 -24.25
C PRO A 510 -12.53 -12.41 -23.75
N PHE A 511 -12.53 -12.23 -22.42
CA PHE A 511 -12.71 -10.93 -21.80
C PHE A 511 -11.49 -10.03 -22.01
N GLU A 512 -11.76 -8.74 -22.25
CA GLU A 512 -10.75 -7.69 -22.36
C GLU A 512 -10.32 -7.20 -20.96
N PRO A 513 -9.17 -6.54 -20.82
CA PRO A 513 -8.80 -5.87 -19.57
C PRO A 513 -9.85 -4.84 -19.14
N THR A 514 -10.05 -4.72 -17.84
CA THR A 514 -10.77 -3.59 -17.27
C THR A 514 -9.98 -2.30 -17.51
N ARG A 515 -10.67 -1.19 -17.76
CA ARG A 515 -10.09 0.13 -17.98
C ARG A 515 -10.47 1.06 -16.88
N GLY A 516 -9.57 1.97 -16.53
CA GLY A 516 -9.82 3.02 -15.57
C GLY A 516 -9.49 4.38 -16.17
N GLU A 517 -10.35 5.35 -15.95
CA GLU A 517 -10.16 6.73 -16.37
C GLU A 517 -10.48 7.67 -15.21
N GLN A 518 -9.74 8.77 -15.10
CA GLN A 518 -10.00 9.77 -14.10
C GLN A 518 -9.74 11.17 -14.64
N VAL A 519 -10.65 12.09 -14.31
CA VAL A 519 -10.42 13.53 -14.37
C VAL A 519 -10.33 14.04 -12.93
N GLU A 520 -9.30 14.81 -12.62
CA GLU A 520 -9.08 15.42 -11.31
C GLU A 520 -8.83 16.92 -11.47
N ILE A 521 -9.50 17.72 -10.66
CA ILE A 521 -9.26 19.16 -10.53
C ILE A 521 -8.88 19.43 -9.08
N GLY A 522 -7.77 20.10 -8.86
CA GLY A 522 -7.32 20.39 -7.51
C GLY A 522 -6.61 21.73 -7.38
N VAL A 523 -6.32 22.04 -6.13
CA VAL A 523 -5.50 23.18 -5.75
C VAL A 523 -4.55 22.77 -4.64
N LYS A 524 -3.29 23.14 -4.78
CA LYS A 524 -2.28 23.01 -3.74
C LYS A 524 -1.88 24.39 -3.25
N TYR A 525 -1.55 24.49 -1.98
CA TYR A 525 -1.12 25.74 -1.38
C TYR A 525 0.07 25.49 -0.48
N GLN A 526 1.20 26.00 -0.92
CA GLN A 526 2.45 26.02 -0.15
C GLN A 526 3.01 27.45 -0.18
N PRO A 527 2.79 28.25 0.87
CA PRO A 527 3.39 29.58 0.96
C PRO A 527 4.91 29.50 0.89
N PRO A 528 5.58 30.37 0.13
CA PRO A 528 7.03 30.38 0.03
C PRO A 528 7.72 30.48 1.39
N GLY A 529 8.70 29.60 1.64
CA GLY A 529 9.50 29.59 2.87
C GLY A 529 8.76 29.06 4.10
N THR A 530 7.68 28.29 3.92
CA THR A 530 6.95 27.62 5.00
C THR A 530 6.86 26.12 4.79
N ASP A 531 6.66 25.38 5.89
CA ASP A 531 6.40 23.92 5.88
C ASP A 531 4.90 23.61 5.74
N THR A 532 4.10 24.58 5.33
CA THR A 532 2.66 24.44 5.11
C THR A 532 2.38 23.78 3.78
N LEU A 533 1.58 22.73 3.77
CA LEU A 533 1.03 22.14 2.55
C LEU A 533 -0.46 21.88 2.76
N LEU A 534 -1.31 22.59 2.00
CA LEU A 534 -2.74 22.33 1.94
C LEU A 534 -3.07 21.81 0.54
N THR A 535 -3.83 20.74 0.45
CA THR A 535 -4.29 20.19 -0.83
C THR A 535 -5.80 19.97 -0.79
N ALA A 536 -6.45 20.30 -1.90
CA ALA A 536 -7.86 20.00 -2.14
C ALA A 536 -8.01 19.47 -3.55
N ALA A 537 -8.69 18.34 -3.71
CA ALA A 537 -8.94 17.74 -5.01
C ALA A 537 -10.37 17.24 -5.11
N VAL A 538 -11.00 17.44 -6.26
CA VAL A 538 -12.24 16.79 -6.67
C VAL A 538 -11.93 15.91 -7.87
N PHE A 539 -12.51 14.73 -7.92
CA PHE A 539 -12.27 13.78 -8.99
C PHE A 539 -13.53 13.03 -9.41
N ASP A 540 -13.53 12.61 -10.65
CA ASP A 540 -14.50 11.67 -11.23
C ASP A 540 -13.68 10.53 -11.84
N LEU A 541 -13.88 9.33 -11.31
CA LEU A 541 -13.15 8.13 -11.61
C LEU A 541 -14.12 7.05 -12.06
N THR A 542 -13.84 6.42 -13.21
CA THR A 542 -14.67 5.37 -13.80
C THR A 542 -13.81 4.13 -14.04
N LYS A 543 -14.35 2.95 -13.71
CA LYS A 543 -13.81 1.64 -14.06
C LYS A 543 -14.81 0.93 -14.97
N SER A 544 -14.44 0.66 -16.20
CA SER A 544 -15.26 0.01 -17.23
C SER A 544 -14.75 -1.40 -17.57
N ASN A 545 -15.48 -2.10 -18.44
CA ASN A 545 -15.25 -3.50 -18.82
C ASN A 545 -15.33 -4.47 -17.65
N LEU A 546 -16.18 -4.19 -16.67
CA LEU A 546 -16.47 -5.13 -15.58
C LEU A 546 -17.39 -6.25 -16.08
N THR A 547 -17.14 -7.47 -15.63
CA THR A 547 -18.04 -8.59 -15.90
C THR A 547 -19.26 -8.54 -15.00
N VAL A 548 -20.42 -8.65 -15.60
CA VAL A 548 -21.73 -8.79 -14.93
C VAL A 548 -22.43 -10.05 -15.45
N ALA A 549 -23.46 -10.52 -14.74
CA ALA A 549 -24.26 -11.64 -15.21
C ALA A 549 -24.89 -11.31 -16.58
N ASP A 550 -24.81 -12.25 -17.53
CA ASP A 550 -25.44 -12.09 -18.85
C ASP A 550 -26.96 -12.31 -18.77
N PRO A 551 -27.79 -11.27 -18.98
CA PRO A 551 -29.24 -11.41 -18.92
C PRO A 551 -29.82 -12.32 -20.02
N GLY A 552 -29.10 -12.46 -21.13
CA GLY A 552 -29.51 -13.27 -22.29
C GLY A 552 -29.09 -14.74 -22.20
N ASN A 553 -28.05 -15.04 -21.40
CA ASN A 553 -27.45 -16.37 -21.29
C ASN A 553 -27.18 -16.71 -19.82
N PRO A 554 -28.16 -17.23 -19.06
CA PRO A 554 -28.00 -17.56 -17.66
C PRO A 554 -26.81 -18.49 -17.38
N GLY A 555 -25.96 -18.12 -16.42
CA GLY A 555 -24.73 -18.86 -16.07
C GLY A 555 -23.49 -18.37 -16.78
N PHE A 556 -23.60 -17.42 -17.70
CA PHE A 556 -22.47 -16.72 -18.33
C PHE A 556 -22.35 -15.28 -17.82
N GLN A 557 -21.23 -14.63 -18.14
CA GLN A 557 -20.96 -13.24 -17.87
C GLN A 557 -20.76 -12.48 -19.19
N VAL A 558 -21.00 -11.16 -19.14
CA VAL A 558 -20.74 -10.21 -20.23
C VAL A 558 -20.02 -8.99 -19.69
N GLN A 559 -19.13 -8.37 -20.48
CA GLN A 559 -18.38 -7.18 -20.07
C GLN A 559 -19.12 -5.88 -20.45
N THR A 560 -20.12 -5.52 -19.67
CA THR A 560 -20.88 -4.27 -19.82
C THR A 560 -20.97 -3.48 -18.53
N GLY A 561 -20.37 -3.99 -17.45
CA GLY A 561 -20.42 -3.34 -16.16
C GLY A 561 -19.46 -2.15 -16.06
N GLU A 562 -19.87 -1.16 -15.30
CA GLU A 562 -19.11 0.03 -14.97
C GLU A 562 -19.24 0.31 -13.48
N ALA A 563 -18.15 0.72 -12.83
CA ALA A 563 -18.15 1.21 -11.46
C ALA A 563 -17.52 2.60 -11.42
N SER A 564 -18.00 3.46 -10.54
CA SER A 564 -17.54 4.84 -10.44
C SER A 564 -17.26 5.27 -9.00
N ALA A 565 -16.40 6.27 -8.87
CA ALA A 565 -16.16 6.97 -7.61
C ALA A 565 -15.96 8.46 -7.89
N LYS A 566 -16.82 9.29 -7.29
CA LYS A 566 -16.71 10.75 -7.30
C LYS A 566 -16.39 11.22 -5.90
N GLY A 567 -15.45 12.14 -5.75
CA GLY A 567 -15.06 12.50 -4.41
C GLY A 567 -14.42 13.86 -4.27
N LEU A 568 -14.31 14.25 -3.00
CA LEU A 568 -13.55 15.39 -2.51
C LEU A 568 -12.53 14.88 -1.49
N GLU A 569 -11.28 15.24 -1.68
CA GLU A 569 -10.19 15.02 -0.74
C GLU A 569 -9.61 16.35 -0.28
N LEU A 570 -9.40 16.47 1.03
CA LEU A 570 -8.73 17.61 1.65
C LEU A 570 -7.61 17.06 2.52
N GLU A 571 -6.39 17.58 2.36
CA GLU A 571 -5.26 17.30 3.24
C GLU A 571 -4.63 18.63 3.66
N ALA A 572 -4.26 18.72 4.92
CA ALA A 572 -3.66 19.90 5.50
C ALA A 572 -2.52 19.51 6.43
N TYR A 573 -1.32 19.95 6.09
CA TYR A 573 -0.17 19.94 6.96
C TYR A 573 0.25 21.38 7.26
N HIS A 574 0.38 21.70 8.56
CA HIS A 574 0.85 23.01 8.97
C HIS A 574 1.57 22.98 10.30
N ARG A 575 2.64 23.75 10.41
CA ARG A 575 3.43 23.92 11.63
C ARG A 575 3.25 25.30 12.23
N PHE A 576 2.70 25.36 13.43
CA PHE A 576 2.53 26.55 14.26
C PHE A 576 3.61 26.60 15.36
N GLY A 577 4.82 27.00 15.04
CA GLY A 577 5.94 26.92 16.00
C GLY A 577 6.19 25.49 16.45
N ASP A 578 5.95 25.17 17.72
CA ASP A 578 6.14 23.84 18.30
C ASP A 578 4.97 22.86 18.05
N LEU A 579 3.86 23.33 17.49
CA LEU A 579 2.68 22.52 17.19
C LEU A 579 2.60 22.20 15.69
N THR A 580 2.55 20.93 15.35
CA THR A 580 2.26 20.44 14.01
C THR A 580 0.84 19.91 13.95
N VAL A 581 0.13 20.22 12.87
CA VAL A 581 -1.23 19.77 12.58
C VAL A 581 -1.22 19.03 11.27
N ASP A 582 -1.71 17.79 11.27
CA ASP A 582 -1.94 16.99 10.09
C ASP A 582 -3.42 16.56 10.09
N ALA A 583 -4.16 16.94 9.05
CA ALA A 583 -5.60 16.70 8.95
C ALA A 583 -5.97 16.21 7.56
N ALA A 584 -6.86 15.24 7.50
CA ALA A 584 -7.40 14.71 6.26
C ALA A 584 -8.92 14.56 6.33
N TYR A 585 -9.59 14.84 5.22
CA TYR A 585 -11.02 14.59 5.03
C TYR A 585 -11.26 14.01 3.64
N THR A 586 -12.16 13.04 3.57
CA THR A 586 -12.58 12.38 2.35
C THR A 586 -14.09 12.30 2.29
N TYR A 587 -14.65 12.72 1.18
CA TYR A 587 -16.01 12.41 0.78
C TYR A 587 -15.98 11.55 -0.48
N LEU A 588 -16.65 10.40 -0.48
CA LEU A 588 -16.76 9.50 -1.62
C LEU A 588 -18.23 9.17 -1.91
N ASP A 589 -18.62 9.33 -3.16
CA ASP A 589 -19.87 8.83 -3.71
C ASP A 589 -19.50 7.78 -4.75
N THR A 590 -19.87 6.52 -4.47
CA THR A 590 -19.41 5.37 -5.25
C THR A 590 -20.59 4.58 -5.77
N GLU A 591 -20.43 3.99 -6.97
CA GLU A 591 -21.42 3.13 -7.60
C GLU A 591 -20.70 1.91 -8.19
N ASP A 592 -21.17 0.71 -7.90
CA ASP A 592 -20.67 -0.53 -8.51
C ASP A 592 -21.42 -0.86 -9.83
N ALA A 593 -21.08 -2.00 -10.43
CA ALA A 593 -21.64 -2.40 -11.71
C ALA A 593 -23.14 -2.75 -11.68
N GLU A 594 -23.71 -2.93 -10.52
CA GLU A 594 -25.13 -3.19 -10.26
C GLU A 594 -25.92 -1.91 -9.93
N GLY A 595 -25.23 -0.77 -9.74
CA GLY A 595 -25.83 0.52 -9.37
C GLY A 595 -25.97 0.72 -7.86
N ASP A 596 -25.31 -0.11 -7.08
CA ASP A 596 -25.23 -0.01 -5.62
C ASP A 596 -23.95 0.70 -5.16
N TYR A 597 -23.86 1.07 -3.90
CA TYR A 597 -22.61 1.58 -3.35
C TYR A 597 -21.50 0.50 -3.37
N ILE A 598 -20.26 0.88 -3.67
CA ILE A 598 -19.14 -0.05 -3.55
C ILE A 598 -19.02 -0.50 -2.09
N ALA A 599 -18.99 -1.81 -1.90
CA ALA A 599 -18.94 -2.42 -0.57
C ALA A 599 -17.67 -2.00 0.21
N GLN A 600 -17.79 -1.88 1.53
CA GLN A 600 -16.71 -1.56 2.47
C GLN A 600 -16.14 -0.13 2.35
N VAL A 601 -16.77 0.74 1.57
CA VAL A 601 -16.34 2.12 1.36
C VAL A 601 -17.23 3.06 2.15
N PRO A 602 -16.72 3.75 3.17
CA PRO A 602 -17.48 4.78 3.88
C PRO A 602 -17.62 6.03 3.01
N LYS A 603 -18.79 6.64 3.05
CA LYS A 603 -19.06 7.90 2.33
C LYS A 603 -18.24 9.08 2.85
N ASN A 604 -17.92 9.08 4.13
CA ASN A 604 -17.12 10.11 4.80
C ASN A 604 -16.06 9.48 5.67
N ALA A 605 -14.83 9.98 5.57
CA ALA A 605 -13.75 9.66 6.49
C ALA A 605 -13.00 10.93 6.86
N ALA A 606 -12.53 11.04 8.10
CA ALA A 606 -11.76 12.17 8.57
C ALA A 606 -10.71 11.75 9.58
N SER A 607 -9.57 12.43 9.56
CA SER A 607 -8.53 12.24 10.56
C SER A 607 -7.87 13.56 10.93
N LEU A 608 -7.37 13.63 12.16
CA LEU A 608 -6.58 14.74 12.67
C LEU A 608 -5.51 14.18 13.59
N TRP A 609 -4.27 14.58 13.34
CA TRP A 609 -3.15 14.35 14.23
C TRP A 609 -2.51 15.67 14.64
N LEU A 610 -2.35 15.87 15.94
CA LEU A 610 -1.66 16.99 16.55
C LEU A 610 -0.36 16.49 17.15
N ASN A 611 0.74 17.18 16.91
CA ASN A 611 2.03 16.88 17.51
C ASN A 611 2.63 18.14 18.10
N TYR A 612 2.84 18.16 19.42
CA TYR A 612 3.42 19.28 20.17
C TYR A 612 4.82 18.90 20.68
N ALA A 613 5.85 19.55 20.16
CA ALA A 613 7.25 19.28 20.45
C ALA A 613 8.00 20.59 20.79
N PRO A 614 7.89 21.10 22.04
CA PRO A 614 8.50 22.36 22.44
C PRO A 614 10.03 22.26 22.46
N LEU A 615 10.66 23.22 21.78
CA LEU A 615 12.12 23.32 21.71
C LEU A 615 12.75 23.97 22.94
N GLU A 616 11.96 24.72 23.72
CA GLU A 616 12.41 25.45 24.89
C GLU A 616 11.48 25.25 26.10
N GLY A 617 11.95 25.60 27.28
CA GLY A 617 11.15 25.64 28.51
C GLY A 617 11.09 24.32 29.27
N ARG A 618 10.07 24.16 30.12
CA ARG A 618 9.96 23.02 31.04
C ARG A 618 9.62 21.69 30.36
N LEU A 619 9.09 21.75 29.14
CA LEU A 619 8.71 20.59 28.35
C LEU A 619 9.71 20.33 27.23
N GLN A 620 10.88 20.96 27.22
CA GLN A 620 11.95 20.62 26.28
C GLN A 620 12.29 19.13 26.35
N GLY A 621 12.42 18.48 25.19
CA GLY A 621 12.66 17.05 25.05
C GLY A 621 11.39 16.18 25.09
N TRP A 622 10.22 16.75 25.44
CA TRP A 622 8.94 16.07 25.35
C TRP A 622 8.33 16.25 23.96
N THR A 623 7.66 15.19 23.48
CA THR A 623 6.76 15.26 22.34
C THR A 623 5.42 14.66 22.74
N LEU A 624 4.33 15.37 22.47
CA LEU A 624 2.98 14.96 22.80
C LEU A 624 2.16 14.87 21.52
N GLY A 625 1.71 13.67 21.17
CA GLY A 625 0.85 13.37 20.02
C GLY A 625 -0.59 13.08 20.46
N ALA A 626 -1.56 13.55 19.71
CA ALA A 626 -2.97 13.20 19.88
C ALA A 626 -3.63 13.06 18.51
N GLY A 627 -4.37 11.98 18.30
CA GLY A 627 -5.03 11.65 17.06
C GLY A 627 -6.50 11.32 17.21
N VAL A 628 -7.28 11.61 16.18
CA VAL A 628 -8.65 11.15 16.03
C VAL A 628 -8.86 10.67 14.59
N ARG A 629 -9.54 9.54 14.44
CA ARG A 629 -9.91 8.94 13.16
C ARG A 629 -11.39 8.61 13.16
N TYR A 630 -12.11 9.13 12.19
CA TYR A 630 -13.53 8.87 11.96
C TYR A 630 -13.72 8.16 10.62
N ASN A 631 -14.44 7.04 10.64
CA ASN A 631 -14.97 6.40 9.45
C ASN A 631 -16.50 6.38 9.53
N GLY A 632 -17.15 6.84 8.47
CA GLY A 632 -18.58 6.81 8.32
C GLY A 632 -19.11 5.37 8.17
N GLU A 633 -20.43 5.25 8.13
CA GLU A 633 -21.06 3.98 7.83
C GLU A 633 -20.73 3.49 6.42
N ALA A 634 -20.63 2.16 6.27
CA ALA A 634 -20.29 1.52 5.00
C ALA A 634 -21.26 0.37 4.68
N TRP A 635 -21.53 0.19 3.38
CA TRP A 635 -22.36 -0.90 2.91
C TRP A 635 -21.58 -2.23 2.80
N GLY A 636 -22.25 -3.35 3.07
CA GLY A 636 -21.64 -4.68 3.09
C GLY A 636 -21.80 -5.50 1.79
N GLY A 637 -22.33 -4.91 0.73
CA GLY A 637 -22.45 -5.53 -0.60
C GLY A 637 -23.71 -6.37 -0.83
N SER A 638 -24.25 -7.04 0.17
CA SER A 638 -25.42 -7.94 -0.05
C SER A 638 -26.40 -7.93 1.12
N SER A 639 -26.16 -7.17 2.17
CA SER A 639 -26.98 -7.18 3.36
C SER A 639 -27.85 -5.93 3.45
N THR A 640 -29.00 -6.08 4.08
CA THR A 640 -29.86 -4.95 4.49
C THR A 640 -29.22 -4.12 5.62
N TYR A 641 -28.02 -4.48 6.08
CA TYR A 641 -27.36 -3.85 7.21
C TYR A 641 -26.14 -3.08 6.77
N LEU A 642 -26.03 -1.85 7.27
CA LEU A 642 -24.84 -1.02 7.15
C LEU A 642 -23.88 -1.35 8.31
N THR A 643 -22.59 -1.37 8.04
CA THR A 643 -21.56 -1.31 9.08
C THR A 643 -21.62 0.09 9.72
N PRO A 644 -21.83 0.23 11.03
CA PRO A 644 -21.94 1.54 11.67
C PRO A 644 -20.65 2.36 11.57
N SER A 645 -20.78 3.68 11.63
CA SER A 645 -19.65 4.58 11.78
C SER A 645 -18.94 4.37 13.12
N TYR A 646 -17.63 4.66 13.16
CA TYR A 646 -16.86 4.62 14.38
C TYR A 646 -15.85 5.77 14.45
N THR A 647 -15.47 6.13 15.68
CA THR A 647 -14.45 7.15 15.96
C THR A 647 -13.42 6.57 16.92
N LEU A 648 -12.15 6.62 16.53
CA LEU A 648 -11.03 6.12 17.31
C LEU A 648 -10.13 7.28 17.74
N TYR A 649 -9.59 7.19 18.95
CA TYR A 649 -8.66 8.16 19.49
C TYR A 649 -7.30 7.51 19.71
N ASP A 650 -6.25 8.19 19.29
CA ASP A 650 -4.87 7.72 19.44
C ASP A 650 -4.06 8.76 20.24
N ALA A 651 -3.02 8.34 20.92
CA ALA A 651 -2.13 9.23 21.65
C ALA A 651 -0.68 8.74 21.55
N ALA A 652 0.26 9.69 21.63
CA ALA A 652 1.68 9.40 21.73
C ALA A 652 2.31 10.34 22.75
N VAL A 653 3.21 9.80 23.55
CA VAL A 653 4.03 10.60 24.49
C VAL A 653 5.47 10.12 24.36
N SER A 654 6.39 11.03 24.13
CA SER A 654 7.80 10.67 24.16
C SER A 654 8.61 11.70 24.92
N TYR A 655 9.71 11.24 25.49
CA TYR A 655 10.74 12.06 26.11
C TYR A 655 12.12 11.58 25.68
N GLY A 656 12.92 12.49 25.17
CA GLY A 656 14.26 12.20 24.70
C GLY A 656 15.27 13.26 25.09
N GLN A 657 16.51 12.82 25.28
CA GLN A 657 17.67 13.67 25.48
C GLN A 657 18.85 13.06 24.74
N ASP A 658 19.66 13.93 24.10
CA ASP A 658 20.91 13.58 23.43
C ASP A 658 20.75 12.32 22.55
N ASN A 659 21.12 11.16 23.07
CA ASN A 659 21.19 9.91 22.34
C ASN A 659 20.16 8.84 22.76
N TRP A 660 19.13 9.19 23.54
CA TRP A 660 18.09 8.24 23.90
C TRP A 660 16.69 8.87 23.88
N LEU A 661 15.70 8.05 23.59
CA LEU A 661 14.28 8.40 23.56
C LEU A 661 13.46 7.25 24.17
N VAL A 662 12.54 7.60 25.06
CA VAL A 662 11.46 6.70 25.47
C VAL A 662 10.15 7.22 24.86
N SER A 663 9.43 6.38 24.14
CA SER A 663 8.14 6.71 23.56
C SER A 663 7.08 5.71 23.96
N MET A 664 5.86 6.19 24.17
CA MET A 664 4.68 5.38 24.40
C MET A 664 3.61 5.78 23.38
N ASN A 665 3.19 4.82 22.59
CA ASN A 665 2.12 4.96 21.61
C ASN A 665 0.89 4.19 22.09
N LEU A 666 -0.29 4.83 22.00
CA LEU A 666 -1.58 4.26 22.35
C LEU A 666 -2.51 4.40 21.14
N ARG A 667 -3.04 3.31 20.65
CA ARG A 667 -4.03 3.28 19.57
C ARG A 667 -5.37 2.81 20.12
N ASN A 668 -6.47 3.35 19.59
CA ASN A 668 -7.82 3.12 20.10
C ASN A 668 -7.89 3.32 21.63
N LEU A 669 -7.52 4.51 22.09
CA LEU A 669 -7.38 4.85 23.53
C LEU A 669 -8.66 4.55 24.34
N SER A 670 -9.84 4.75 23.73
CA SER A 670 -11.14 4.50 24.36
C SER A 670 -11.48 3.01 24.47
N ASP A 671 -10.70 2.13 23.87
CA ASP A 671 -11.00 0.69 23.74
C ASP A 671 -12.36 0.44 23.07
N GLU A 672 -12.64 1.25 22.04
CA GLU A 672 -13.88 1.10 21.28
C GLU A 672 -13.92 -0.27 20.59
N ARG A 673 -14.97 -1.06 20.93
CA ARG A 673 -15.25 -2.30 20.22
C ARG A 673 -16.08 -1.98 18.99
N TYR A 674 -15.50 -2.10 17.84
CA TYR A 674 -16.17 -1.80 16.57
C TYR A 674 -16.05 -2.95 15.58
N VAL A 675 -17.01 -3.01 14.68
CA VAL A 675 -16.94 -3.84 13.47
C VAL A 675 -16.34 -2.95 12.39
N SER A 676 -15.17 -3.32 11.88
CA SER A 676 -14.51 -2.56 10.80
C SER A 676 -15.35 -2.58 9.54
N THR A 677 -15.89 -3.77 9.21
CA THR A 677 -16.74 -3.96 8.06
C THR A 677 -17.54 -5.25 8.15
N CYS A 678 -18.65 -5.31 7.41
CA CYS A 678 -19.32 -6.56 7.08
C CYS A 678 -19.39 -6.67 5.55
N ALA A 679 -18.97 -7.79 4.99
CA ALA A 679 -19.03 -8.04 3.56
C ALA A 679 -19.17 -9.54 3.27
N GLY A 680 -19.88 -9.89 2.18
CA GLY A 680 -20.03 -11.28 1.78
C GLY A 680 -20.71 -12.19 2.82
N GLY A 681 -21.56 -11.62 3.69
CA GLY A 681 -22.24 -12.36 4.77
C GLY A 681 -21.39 -12.60 6.02
N ALA A 682 -20.20 -12.02 6.13
CA ALA A 682 -19.34 -12.07 7.30
C ALA A 682 -18.99 -10.67 7.81
N CYS A 683 -18.75 -10.55 9.12
CA CYS A 683 -18.32 -9.33 9.78
C CYS A 683 -16.93 -9.49 10.40
N TYR A 684 -16.19 -8.39 10.47
CA TYR A 684 -14.80 -8.36 10.88
C TYR A 684 -14.61 -7.31 11.98
N PHE A 685 -14.05 -7.74 13.10
CA PHE A 685 -13.71 -6.82 14.19
C PHE A 685 -12.51 -5.95 13.84
N GLY A 686 -12.57 -4.70 14.22
CA GLY A 686 -11.44 -3.81 14.17
C GLY A 686 -10.47 -4.00 15.33
N GLU A 687 -9.39 -3.24 15.29
CA GLU A 687 -8.32 -3.26 16.30
C GLU A 687 -8.82 -2.67 17.64
N GLY A 688 -8.71 -3.42 18.73
CA GLY A 688 -8.90 -2.96 20.08
C GLY A 688 -7.77 -2.03 20.55
N ARG A 689 -7.79 -1.65 21.82
CA ARG A 689 -6.73 -0.80 22.38
C ARG A 689 -5.40 -1.52 22.36
N SER A 690 -4.39 -0.88 21.76
CA SER A 690 -3.01 -1.31 21.82
C SER A 690 -2.09 -0.24 22.42
N VAL A 691 -1.10 -0.69 23.18
CA VAL A 691 -0.08 0.16 23.81
C VAL A 691 1.29 -0.40 23.46
N ALA A 692 2.21 0.47 23.05
CA ALA A 692 3.60 0.11 22.83
C ALA A 692 4.52 1.11 23.55
N LEU A 693 5.44 0.61 24.36
CA LEU A 693 6.50 1.36 25.01
C LEU A 693 7.83 1.02 24.31
N THR A 694 8.49 2.02 23.78
CA THR A 694 9.75 1.86 23.02
C THR A 694 10.87 2.68 23.65
N LEU A 695 12.01 2.03 23.89
CA LEU A 695 13.27 2.69 24.19
C LEU A 695 14.12 2.68 22.91
N THR A 696 14.51 3.85 22.43
CA THR A 696 15.43 4.02 21.30
C THR A 696 16.72 4.66 21.77
N THR A 697 17.87 4.12 21.36
CA THR A 697 19.18 4.73 21.61
C THR A 697 19.88 5.00 20.27
N LYS A 698 20.53 6.17 20.17
CA LYS A 698 21.44 6.53 19.05
C LYS A 698 22.89 6.36 19.49
N PHE A 699 23.79 5.97 18.60
CA PHE A 699 25.21 5.75 18.89
C PHE A 699 26.12 6.00 17.68
#